data_5e785d28d2e084c498606b16e1fa8d29
#
_entry.id   5e785d28d2e084c498606b16e1fa8d29
#
_cell.length_a   1.000
_cell.length_b   1.000
_cell.length_c   1.000
_cell.angle_alpha   90.00
_cell.angle_beta   90.00
_cell.angle_gamma   90.00
#
_symmetry.space_group_name_H-M   'P 1'
#
loop_
_entity.id
_entity.type
_entity.pdbx_description
1 polymer ?
#
loop_
_entity_poly.entity_id
_entity_poly.type
_entity_poly.pdbx_seq_one_letter_code
_entity_poly.pdbx_strand_id
1 'polypeptide(L)'
;MSLNENFRNITGPETAILKLNGCSCDDWSRVRVKEGFDPSRCVNVIFSGDITLGVFSEPFTDESGISIPSGILNARLHNCIIGSNVIINNIGDYIANYNIEDKVVIKNCGKIRTEGISTFGNGTSVNVLNETGGRAVKMWDRLSAHEAYIIALYRHRCDAVRIIEKMVDDYSLSHSSATGTIGQNSRIFNCSNIRNVKFGPFSHIEGAMTLNEGSVNSSAADPVFIGPGVIMEHFIVCSGSVVTESTLVDKCFIGQSCVLAKHYSAENSLFFANCGGYHGEACSIFAGPYTVTHHKSTLLIAGIFSFMNAGSGSNQSNHMYKLGPIHQGIMERGSKTTSDSYLLWPARIGPYTLIMGRHYKNLDTSSLPFSYLIESNDESILVPGINLRSVGTIRDAQKWPVRDKRKDTTRIDQVNFNLLSPYTIRKMFEGREILRKLRTEFPPGTSSFTYNSMKITGTSLDRGIELYQTGINKFLGNSLIKRLEKRQFKTNEELQRRLAPDQQQGRGEWVDLAGLIAPKNEIEKLLNDVESGKVGSVEELAKSFLELHNSYYDWEWTWVCERIEEETGISVNRMTADNVVSIVEKWKKSVIDLDNLLYEDARKEFTLSSMTGFGIDGGDEVKKLDFEQVRGEFESNSVVAAIQEHIEQKKALGDELIKRMKKIL
;
A
#
# COMPACT_ATOMS: atom_id res chain seq x y z
N MET A 1 -32.15 -3.53 1.09
CA MET A 1 -33.45 -3.67 1.80
C MET A 1 -34.22 -4.82 1.19
N SER A 2 -34.60 -5.83 1.96
CA SER A 2 -35.45 -6.92 1.46
C SER A 2 -36.84 -6.38 1.15
N LEU A 3 -37.43 -6.76 0.02
CA LEU A 3 -38.77 -6.36 -0.46
C LEU A 3 -39.95 -6.78 0.47
N ASN A 4 -39.66 -7.22 1.69
CA ASN A 4 -40.67 -7.72 2.67
C ASN A 4 -40.96 -6.76 3.83
N GLU A 5 -40.57 -5.49 3.76
CA GLU A 5 -40.99 -4.51 4.77
C GLU A 5 -42.42 -4.03 4.49
N ASN A 6 -43.22 -3.84 5.55
CA ASN A 6 -44.64 -3.43 5.47
C ASN A 6 -44.79 -1.97 5.00
N PHE A 7 -44.61 -1.74 3.70
CA PHE A 7 -44.96 -0.46 3.07
C PHE A 7 -46.40 -0.49 2.55
N ARG A 8 -47.14 0.57 2.82
CA ARG A 8 -48.49 0.81 2.33
C ARG A 8 -48.57 2.09 1.49
N ASN A 9 -49.61 2.23 0.74
CA ASN A 9 -49.91 3.50 0.08
C ASN A 9 -50.18 4.58 1.13
N ILE A 10 -49.82 5.82 0.82
CA ILE A 10 -50.13 6.97 1.65
C ILE A 10 -51.65 7.19 1.71
N THR A 11 -52.15 7.58 2.86
CA THR A 11 -53.60 7.82 3.07
C THR A 11 -54.01 9.25 2.72
N GLY A 12 -55.31 9.49 2.52
CA GLY A 12 -55.87 10.83 2.29
C GLY A 12 -55.57 11.82 3.42
N PRO A 13 -55.73 11.47 4.71
CA PRO A 13 -55.36 12.33 5.83
C PRO A 13 -53.87 12.68 5.87
N GLU A 14 -52.99 11.72 5.64
CA GLU A 14 -51.54 11.96 5.60
C GLU A 14 -51.15 12.91 4.43
N THR A 15 -51.75 12.70 3.26
CA THR A 15 -51.57 13.60 2.10
C THR A 15 -52.07 15.01 2.41
N ALA A 16 -53.18 15.18 3.14
CA ALA A 16 -53.68 16.49 3.53
C ALA A 16 -52.69 17.21 4.46
N ILE A 17 -52.09 16.52 5.44
CA ILE A 17 -51.08 17.09 6.34
C ILE A 17 -49.83 17.49 5.53
N LEU A 18 -49.33 16.64 4.61
CA LEU A 18 -48.18 16.98 3.75
C LEU A 18 -48.43 18.24 2.93
N LYS A 19 -49.62 18.38 2.34
CA LYS A 19 -50.02 19.60 1.60
C LYS A 19 -50.02 20.85 2.49
N LEU A 20 -50.53 20.72 3.71
CA LEU A 20 -50.51 21.82 4.70
C LEU A 20 -49.08 22.24 5.07
N ASN A 21 -48.16 21.29 5.11
CA ASN A 21 -46.73 21.52 5.34
C ASN A 21 -45.96 22.01 4.08
N GLY A 22 -46.68 22.40 3.02
CA GLY A 22 -46.06 22.90 1.79
C GLY A 22 -45.50 21.83 0.86
N CYS A 23 -45.82 20.56 1.10
CA CYS A 23 -45.38 19.48 0.22
C CYS A 23 -46.27 19.33 -1.02
N SER A 24 -45.68 18.94 -2.14
CA SER A 24 -46.38 18.64 -3.40
C SER A 24 -45.88 17.33 -4.03
N CYS A 25 -46.72 16.73 -4.85
CA CYS A 25 -46.40 15.53 -5.61
C CYS A 25 -47.14 15.55 -6.96
N ASP A 26 -46.52 15.09 -8.02
CA ASP A 26 -47.13 14.88 -9.33
C ASP A 26 -48.21 13.81 -9.29
N ASP A 27 -47.98 12.73 -8.56
CA ASP A 27 -48.94 11.62 -8.37
C ASP A 27 -48.78 10.99 -6.98
N TRP A 28 -49.67 11.31 -6.04
CA TRP A 28 -49.66 10.75 -4.68
C TRP A 28 -49.88 9.25 -4.62
N SER A 29 -50.45 8.60 -5.64
CA SER A 29 -50.61 7.15 -5.69
C SER A 29 -49.26 6.39 -5.79
N ARG A 30 -48.22 7.07 -6.20
CA ARG A 30 -46.84 6.55 -6.30
C ARG A 30 -46.04 6.76 -5.01
N VAL A 31 -46.64 7.33 -3.98
CA VAL A 31 -45.98 7.52 -2.68
C VAL A 31 -46.39 6.40 -1.72
N ARG A 32 -45.39 5.64 -1.27
CA ARG A 32 -45.56 4.56 -0.29
C ARG A 32 -44.86 4.95 1.01
N VAL A 33 -45.45 4.56 2.13
CA VAL A 33 -44.92 4.88 3.45
C VAL A 33 -44.85 3.63 4.32
N LYS A 34 -43.91 3.60 5.24
CA LYS A 34 -43.81 2.53 6.24
C LYS A 34 -44.89 2.75 7.32
N GLU A 35 -45.40 1.67 7.91
CA GLU A 35 -46.32 1.75 9.04
C GLU A 35 -45.68 2.58 10.17
N GLY A 36 -46.46 3.55 10.74
CA GLY A 36 -45.94 4.51 11.71
C GLY A 36 -45.31 5.77 11.11
N PHE A 37 -45.43 5.99 9.79
CA PHE A 37 -44.97 7.23 9.15
C PHE A 37 -45.70 8.45 9.73
N ASP A 38 -44.97 9.50 10.09
CA ASP A 38 -45.47 10.79 10.57
C ASP A 38 -45.31 11.86 9.48
N PRO A 39 -46.40 12.29 8.81
CA PRO A 39 -46.30 13.29 7.74
C PRO A 39 -45.84 14.67 8.22
N SER A 40 -45.91 14.97 9.54
CA SER A 40 -45.41 16.23 10.10
C SER A 40 -43.88 16.38 9.95
N ARG A 41 -43.17 15.30 9.70
CA ARG A 41 -41.71 15.26 9.50
C ARG A 41 -41.27 15.64 8.09
N CYS A 42 -42.20 15.88 7.18
CA CYS A 42 -41.89 16.37 5.84
C CYS A 42 -42.46 17.79 5.65
N VAL A 43 -41.56 18.75 5.35
CA VAL A 43 -41.92 20.16 5.22
C VAL A 43 -41.30 20.75 3.97
N ASN A 44 -42.09 21.41 3.12
CA ASN A 44 -41.63 22.03 1.88
C ASN A 44 -40.84 21.07 0.97
N VAL A 45 -41.44 19.90 0.68
CA VAL A 45 -40.85 18.85 -0.15
C VAL A 45 -41.64 18.67 -1.45
N ILE A 46 -40.94 18.61 -2.56
CA ILE A 46 -41.50 18.26 -3.87
C ILE A 46 -41.14 16.80 -4.18
N PHE A 47 -42.17 15.96 -4.23
CA PHE A 47 -42.02 14.55 -4.60
C PHE A 47 -42.40 14.34 -6.07
N SER A 48 -41.71 13.42 -6.75
CA SER A 48 -42.07 13.00 -8.11
C SER A 48 -41.59 11.57 -8.37
N GLY A 49 -42.27 10.88 -9.27
CA GLY A 49 -42.00 9.47 -9.57
C GLY A 49 -42.29 8.54 -8.39
N ASP A 50 -41.57 7.43 -8.28
CA ASP A 50 -41.77 6.43 -7.22
C ASP A 50 -41.04 6.84 -5.95
N ILE A 51 -41.78 7.09 -4.88
CA ILE A 51 -41.27 7.53 -3.57
C ILE A 51 -41.64 6.49 -2.50
N THR A 52 -40.68 6.09 -1.71
CA THR A 52 -40.87 5.26 -0.52
C THR A 52 -40.27 5.95 0.69
N LEU A 53 -41.03 6.10 1.79
CA LEU A 53 -40.61 6.83 3.00
C LEU A 53 -40.65 5.91 4.24
N GLY A 54 -39.55 5.87 4.99
CA GLY A 54 -39.43 5.21 6.29
C GLY A 54 -40.11 5.98 7.43
N VAL A 55 -39.84 5.60 8.67
CA VAL A 55 -40.34 6.26 9.89
C VAL A 55 -39.28 7.22 10.43
N PHE A 56 -39.67 8.43 10.81
CA PHE A 56 -38.76 9.47 11.32
C PHE A 56 -39.09 9.75 12.81
N SER A 57 -38.54 8.94 13.71
CA SER A 57 -38.82 9.00 15.16
C SER A 57 -37.58 9.38 16.00
N GLU A 58 -36.39 8.96 15.61
CA GLU A 58 -35.17 9.24 16.37
C GLU A 58 -34.47 10.51 15.85
N PRO A 59 -34.05 11.42 16.74
CA PRO A 59 -33.27 12.57 16.35
C PRO A 59 -31.81 12.17 16.08
N PHE A 60 -31.10 13.00 15.32
CA PHE A 60 -29.66 12.97 15.21
C PHE A 60 -29.07 14.01 16.14
N THR A 61 -28.06 13.63 16.94
CA THR A 61 -27.30 14.58 17.75
C THR A 61 -25.92 14.78 17.09
N ASP A 62 -25.60 16.02 16.78
CA ASP A 62 -24.29 16.36 16.22
C ASP A 62 -23.18 16.39 17.29
N GLU A 63 -21.94 16.63 16.85
CA GLU A 63 -20.76 16.68 17.73
C GLU A 63 -20.81 17.83 18.74
N SER A 64 -21.59 18.88 18.48
CA SER A 64 -21.84 20.00 19.38
C SER A 64 -22.94 19.72 20.42
N GLY A 65 -23.59 18.53 20.37
CA GLY A 65 -24.68 18.17 21.24
C GLY A 65 -26.05 18.71 20.80
N ILE A 66 -26.15 19.27 19.58
CA ILE A 66 -27.42 19.78 19.03
C ILE A 66 -28.25 18.61 18.52
N SER A 67 -29.45 18.46 19.06
CA SER A 67 -30.39 17.44 18.63
C SER A 67 -31.27 17.95 17.47
N ILE A 68 -31.20 17.24 16.33
CA ILE A 68 -31.91 17.57 15.10
C ILE A 68 -32.94 16.48 14.83
N PRO A 69 -34.23 16.79 14.73
CA PRO A 69 -35.24 15.81 14.40
C PRO A 69 -35.01 15.16 13.04
N SER A 70 -35.23 13.85 12.94
CA SER A 70 -35.25 13.17 11.64
C SER A 70 -36.45 13.62 10.82
N GLY A 71 -36.28 13.64 9.50
CA GLY A 71 -37.32 14.09 8.56
C GLY A 71 -36.71 14.75 7.31
N ILE A 72 -37.56 15.29 6.46
CA ILE A 72 -37.21 15.88 5.18
C ILE A 72 -37.70 17.33 5.14
N LEU A 73 -36.76 18.26 4.92
CA LEU A 73 -37.05 19.69 4.92
C LEU A 73 -36.40 20.38 3.70
N ASN A 74 -37.17 21.18 2.96
CA ASN A 74 -36.68 21.95 1.82
C ASN A 74 -35.91 21.07 0.80
N ALA A 75 -36.60 20.13 0.17
CA ALA A 75 -35.98 19.20 -0.78
C ALA A 75 -36.90 18.89 -1.97
N ARG A 76 -36.26 18.49 -3.08
CA ARG A 76 -36.92 17.88 -4.23
C ARG A 76 -36.42 16.46 -4.40
N LEU A 77 -37.31 15.46 -4.40
CA LEU A 77 -36.98 14.05 -4.48
C LEU A 77 -37.66 13.41 -5.70
N HIS A 78 -36.90 12.64 -6.48
CA HIS A 78 -37.40 11.92 -7.65
C HIS A 78 -36.96 10.48 -7.65
N ASN A 79 -37.88 9.51 -7.71
CA ASN A 79 -37.56 8.07 -7.70
C ASN A 79 -36.63 7.68 -6.54
N CYS A 80 -37.02 7.95 -5.30
CA CYS A 80 -36.18 7.72 -4.13
C CYS A 80 -36.82 6.75 -3.13
N ILE A 81 -35.97 5.89 -2.56
CA ILE A 81 -36.30 5.08 -1.39
C ILE A 81 -35.58 5.70 -0.19
N ILE A 82 -36.34 6.16 0.80
CA ILE A 82 -35.79 6.82 2.00
C ILE A 82 -35.99 5.90 3.20
N GLY A 83 -34.92 5.51 3.85
CA GLY A 83 -34.91 4.69 5.06
C GLY A 83 -35.46 5.41 6.30
N SER A 84 -35.40 4.73 7.43
CA SER A 84 -35.91 5.29 8.70
C SER A 84 -34.85 6.20 9.36
N ASN A 85 -35.35 7.20 10.10
CA ASN A 85 -34.52 8.17 10.85
C ASN A 85 -33.50 8.93 9.98
N VAL A 86 -33.82 9.12 8.69
CA VAL A 86 -33.03 9.91 7.74
C VAL A 86 -33.28 11.40 7.98
N ILE A 87 -32.25 12.22 7.78
CA ILE A 87 -32.36 13.67 7.72
C ILE A 87 -31.96 14.13 6.32
N ILE A 88 -32.86 14.78 5.60
CA ILE A 88 -32.57 15.48 4.35
C ILE A 88 -32.99 16.94 4.55
N ASN A 89 -32.01 17.86 4.48
CA ASN A 89 -32.29 19.25 4.78
C ASN A 89 -31.55 20.20 3.80
N ASN A 90 -32.29 21.13 3.21
CA ASN A 90 -31.81 22.17 2.33
C ASN A 90 -31.04 21.60 1.10
N ILE A 91 -31.78 20.94 0.21
CA ILE A 91 -31.26 20.48 -1.07
C ILE A 91 -31.48 21.57 -2.12
N GLY A 92 -30.36 22.09 -2.65
CA GLY A 92 -30.39 23.25 -3.54
C GLY A 92 -31.07 23.00 -4.88
N ASP A 93 -31.00 21.78 -5.42
CA ASP A 93 -31.71 21.41 -6.65
C ASP A 93 -32.54 20.14 -6.42
N TYR A 94 -32.00 18.93 -6.48
CA TYR A 94 -32.77 17.70 -6.26
C TYR A 94 -31.87 16.50 -5.86
N ILE A 95 -32.54 15.48 -5.31
CA ILE A 95 -32.01 14.11 -5.18
C ILE A 95 -32.84 13.21 -6.10
N ALA A 96 -32.19 12.43 -6.97
CA ALA A 96 -32.88 11.57 -7.93
C ALA A 96 -32.24 10.18 -8.08
N ASN A 97 -33.10 9.16 -8.16
CA ASN A 97 -32.72 7.78 -8.41
C ASN A 97 -31.74 7.23 -7.35
N TYR A 98 -32.09 7.37 -6.07
CA TYR A 98 -31.28 6.90 -4.95
C TYR A 98 -32.07 6.07 -3.94
N ASN A 99 -31.41 5.02 -3.46
CA ASN A 99 -31.76 4.32 -2.23
C ASN A 99 -30.93 4.92 -1.08
N ILE A 100 -31.58 5.61 -0.15
CA ILE A 100 -30.96 6.25 1.02
C ILE A 100 -31.32 5.39 2.24
N GLU A 101 -30.34 4.71 2.82
CA GLU A 101 -30.56 3.79 3.92
C GLU A 101 -30.79 4.50 5.27
N ASP A 102 -31.03 3.71 6.33
CA ASP A 102 -31.39 4.23 7.64
C ASP A 102 -30.32 5.15 8.26
N LYS A 103 -30.77 6.16 9.01
CA LYS A 103 -29.92 7.09 9.78
C LYS A 103 -28.90 7.88 8.93
N VAL A 104 -29.14 8.02 7.63
CA VAL A 104 -28.34 8.88 6.75
C VAL A 104 -28.69 10.35 7.02
N VAL A 105 -27.67 11.21 6.99
CA VAL A 105 -27.83 12.66 7.14
C VAL A 105 -27.29 13.38 5.91
N ILE A 106 -28.14 14.12 5.18
CA ILE A 106 -27.80 14.91 4.00
C ILE A 106 -28.20 16.36 4.27
N LYS A 107 -27.26 17.29 4.24
CA LYS A 107 -27.54 18.70 4.51
C LYS A 107 -26.81 19.63 3.54
N ASN A 108 -27.51 20.69 3.10
CA ASN A 108 -26.94 21.78 2.30
C ASN A 108 -26.22 21.28 1.04
N CYS A 109 -26.79 20.30 0.35
CA CYS A 109 -26.21 19.76 -0.88
C CYS A 109 -26.91 20.33 -2.11
N GLY A 110 -26.16 20.52 -3.20
CA GLY A 110 -26.73 21.00 -4.46
C GLY A 110 -27.52 19.91 -5.16
N LYS A 111 -26.86 19.01 -5.88
CA LYS A 111 -27.47 17.98 -6.72
C LYS A 111 -26.88 16.60 -6.41
N ILE A 112 -27.76 15.62 -6.18
CA ILE A 112 -27.37 14.20 -5.97
C ILE A 112 -28.21 13.32 -6.89
N ARG A 113 -27.60 12.62 -7.84
CA ARG A 113 -28.35 11.84 -8.81
C ARG A 113 -27.63 10.66 -9.41
N THR A 114 -28.38 9.65 -9.82
CA THR A 114 -27.95 8.61 -10.74
C THR A 114 -28.61 8.82 -12.09
N GLU A 115 -27.83 8.86 -13.16
CA GLU A 115 -28.25 9.05 -14.56
C GLU A 115 -27.92 7.82 -15.39
N GLY A 116 -28.93 7.20 -16.00
CA GLY A 116 -28.75 5.97 -16.77
C GLY A 116 -28.32 4.77 -15.91
N ILE A 117 -27.63 3.83 -16.53
CA ILE A 117 -27.01 2.69 -15.83
C ILE A 117 -25.56 3.01 -15.58
N SER A 118 -25.14 2.96 -14.32
CA SER A 118 -23.75 3.20 -13.91
C SER A 118 -23.16 1.94 -13.26
N THR A 119 -21.88 1.71 -13.45
CA THR A 119 -21.08 0.72 -12.73
C THR A 119 -20.39 1.32 -11.50
N PHE A 120 -20.63 2.60 -11.24
CA PHE A 120 -20.08 3.35 -10.10
C PHE A 120 -18.55 3.24 -10.02
N GLY A 121 -17.87 3.44 -11.15
CA GLY A 121 -16.42 3.38 -11.27
C GLY A 121 -15.85 1.98 -11.52
N ASN A 122 -16.59 0.90 -11.25
CA ASN A 122 -16.13 -0.46 -11.53
C ASN A 122 -15.97 -0.68 -13.04
N GLY A 123 -14.90 -1.37 -13.46
CA GLY A 123 -14.56 -1.61 -14.87
C GLY A 123 -13.85 -0.44 -15.54
N THR A 124 -13.65 0.70 -14.87
CA THR A 124 -12.85 1.80 -15.41
C THR A 124 -11.41 1.37 -15.61
N SER A 125 -10.90 1.62 -16.81
CA SER A 125 -9.54 1.29 -17.19
C SER A 125 -8.56 2.38 -16.79
N VAL A 126 -7.52 2.03 -16.02
CA VAL A 126 -6.49 2.93 -15.53
C VAL A 126 -5.18 2.60 -16.21
N ASN A 127 -4.61 3.54 -16.95
CA ASN A 127 -3.33 3.36 -17.64
C ASN A 127 -2.18 3.59 -16.67
N VAL A 128 -1.43 2.54 -16.32
CA VAL A 128 -0.28 2.63 -15.43
C VAL A 128 1.03 2.36 -16.15
N LEU A 129 2.14 2.81 -15.61
CA LEU A 129 3.52 2.65 -16.09
C LEU A 129 3.83 3.32 -17.45
N ASN A 130 2.84 3.61 -18.26
CA ASN A 130 3.01 4.33 -19.53
C ASN A 130 1.78 5.22 -19.76
N GLU A 131 1.96 6.51 -19.91
CA GLU A 131 0.87 7.45 -20.17
C GLU A 131 0.12 7.14 -21.48
N THR A 132 0.79 6.56 -22.47
CA THR A 132 0.19 6.13 -23.74
C THR A 132 -0.54 4.77 -23.66
N GLY A 133 -0.59 4.15 -22.48
CA GLY A 133 -1.29 2.89 -22.27
C GLY A 133 -0.43 1.65 -22.54
N GLY A 134 -1.11 0.51 -22.78
CA GLY A 134 -0.48 -0.81 -22.96
C GLY A 134 -0.36 -1.64 -21.69
N ARG A 135 -0.59 -1.04 -20.52
CA ARG A 135 -0.61 -1.73 -19.21
C ARG A 135 -1.82 -1.31 -18.38
N ALA A 136 -2.95 -1.14 -19.06
CA ALA A 136 -4.18 -0.75 -18.40
C ALA A 136 -4.63 -1.81 -17.39
N VAL A 137 -5.13 -1.37 -16.25
CA VAL A 137 -5.74 -2.19 -15.20
C VAL A 137 -7.18 -1.73 -15.02
N LYS A 138 -8.14 -2.65 -15.15
CA LYS A 138 -9.53 -2.35 -14.82
C LYS A 138 -9.71 -2.36 -13.31
N MET A 139 -10.18 -1.27 -12.73
CA MET A 139 -10.43 -1.20 -11.30
C MET A 139 -11.79 -1.79 -10.94
N TRP A 140 -11.89 -2.33 -9.73
CA TRP A 140 -13.10 -2.81 -9.12
C TRP A 140 -13.05 -2.60 -7.61
N ASP A 141 -14.18 -2.71 -6.92
CA ASP A 141 -14.35 -2.30 -5.51
C ASP A 141 -13.29 -2.85 -4.54
N ARG A 142 -12.67 -3.99 -4.85
CA ARG A 142 -11.71 -4.67 -3.98
C ARG A 142 -10.42 -5.07 -4.71
N LEU A 143 -10.02 -4.29 -5.70
CA LEU A 143 -8.76 -4.50 -6.42
C LEU A 143 -7.58 -4.50 -5.47
N SER A 144 -6.80 -5.58 -5.44
CA SER A 144 -5.55 -5.67 -4.69
C SER A 144 -4.33 -5.25 -5.52
N ALA A 145 -3.27 -4.85 -4.84
CA ALA A 145 -1.97 -4.58 -5.47
C ALA A 145 -1.45 -5.79 -6.25
N HIS A 146 -1.75 -7.00 -5.78
CA HIS A 146 -1.28 -8.26 -6.37
C HIS A 146 -1.97 -8.59 -7.68
N GLU A 147 -3.31 -8.41 -7.75
CA GLU A 147 -4.09 -8.53 -8.99
C GLU A 147 -3.65 -7.50 -10.00
N ALA A 148 -3.57 -6.23 -9.57
CA ALA A 148 -3.13 -5.14 -10.43
C ALA A 148 -1.70 -5.38 -10.96
N TYR A 149 -0.80 -5.93 -10.13
CA TYR A 149 0.55 -6.30 -10.55
C TYR A 149 0.54 -7.38 -11.63
N ILE A 150 -0.26 -8.43 -11.47
CA ILE A 150 -0.42 -9.48 -12.51
C ILE A 150 -0.95 -8.87 -13.79
N ILE A 151 -2.05 -8.11 -13.73
CA ILE A 151 -2.65 -7.49 -14.92
C ILE A 151 -1.65 -6.57 -15.62
N ALA A 152 -0.90 -5.73 -14.89
CA ALA A 152 0.01 -4.76 -15.47
C ALA A 152 1.32 -5.39 -15.99
N LEU A 153 1.92 -6.34 -15.27
CA LEU A 153 3.29 -6.80 -15.52
C LEU A 153 3.42 -8.23 -16.08
N TYR A 154 2.36 -9.06 -15.98
CA TYR A 154 2.36 -10.41 -16.54
C TYR A 154 1.68 -10.46 -17.92
N ARG A 155 1.83 -9.41 -18.73
CA ARG A 155 1.22 -9.35 -20.08
C ARG A 155 1.68 -10.47 -21.01
N HIS A 156 2.78 -11.16 -20.73
CA HIS A 156 3.22 -12.37 -21.43
C HIS A 156 2.31 -13.59 -21.12
N ARG A 157 1.51 -13.57 -20.05
CA ARG A 157 0.47 -14.54 -19.74
C ARG A 157 -0.89 -14.01 -20.27
N CYS A 158 -0.97 -13.84 -21.58
CA CYS A 158 -2.09 -13.15 -22.24
C CYS A 158 -3.46 -13.73 -21.89
N ASP A 159 -3.58 -15.06 -21.79
CA ASP A 159 -4.84 -15.74 -21.51
C ASP A 159 -5.28 -15.54 -20.05
N ALA A 160 -4.37 -15.69 -19.09
CA ALA A 160 -4.66 -15.41 -17.68
C ALA A 160 -5.12 -13.97 -17.48
N VAL A 161 -4.38 -12.98 -18.03
CA VAL A 161 -4.75 -11.57 -17.93
C VAL A 161 -6.11 -11.29 -18.54
N ARG A 162 -6.40 -11.82 -19.75
CA ARG A 162 -7.70 -11.65 -20.42
C ARG A 162 -8.85 -12.24 -19.59
N ILE A 163 -8.63 -13.39 -18.94
CA ILE A 163 -9.65 -14.04 -18.10
C ILE A 163 -9.89 -13.19 -16.84
N ILE A 164 -8.83 -12.69 -16.19
CA ILE A 164 -8.98 -11.81 -15.03
C ILE A 164 -9.71 -10.52 -15.42
N GLU A 165 -9.33 -9.88 -16.53
CA GLU A 165 -10.04 -8.69 -17.05
C GLU A 165 -11.52 -8.96 -17.30
N LYS A 166 -11.87 -10.16 -17.80
CA LYS A 166 -13.26 -10.59 -17.96
C LYS A 166 -13.98 -10.79 -16.64
N MET A 167 -13.33 -11.38 -15.64
CA MET A 167 -13.91 -11.50 -14.28
C MET A 167 -14.27 -10.12 -13.70
N VAL A 168 -13.42 -9.11 -13.93
CA VAL A 168 -13.71 -7.73 -13.51
C VAL A 168 -14.87 -7.14 -14.31
N ASP A 169 -14.98 -7.42 -15.62
CA ASP A 169 -16.14 -6.98 -16.43
C ASP A 169 -17.45 -7.61 -15.92
N ASP A 170 -17.43 -8.92 -15.66
CA ASP A 170 -18.60 -9.66 -15.13
C ASP A 170 -19.01 -9.12 -13.75
N TYR A 171 -18.04 -8.85 -12.85
CA TYR A 171 -18.27 -8.17 -11.57
C TYR A 171 -18.90 -6.80 -11.76
N SER A 172 -18.33 -5.97 -12.62
CA SER A 172 -18.78 -4.61 -12.88
C SER A 172 -20.21 -4.58 -13.41
N LEU A 173 -20.53 -5.49 -14.33
CA LEU A 173 -21.87 -5.62 -14.88
C LEU A 173 -22.90 -6.06 -13.82
N SER A 174 -22.53 -7.00 -12.93
CA SER A 174 -23.41 -7.48 -11.85
C SER A 174 -23.70 -6.40 -10.80
N HIS A 175 -22.83 -5.39 -10.66
CA HIS A 175 -22.96 -4.27 -9.73
C HIS A 175 -23.49 -2.99 -10.38
N SER A 176 -23.81 -3.04 -11.69
CA SER A 176 -24.37 -1.90 -12.40
C SER A 176 -25.83 -1.65 -11.98
N SER A 177 -26.23 -0.40 -11.91
CA SER A 177 -27.57 -0.01 -11.51
C SER A 177 -27.96 1.36 -12.08
N ALA A 178 -29.26 1.56 -12.30
CA ALA A 178 -29.84 2.89 -12.54
C ALA A 178 -30.16 3.64 -11.23
N THR A 179 -29.96 3.01 -10.07
CA THR A 179 -30.24 3.58 -8.75
C THR A 179 -28.96 3.56 -7.91
N GLY A 180 -28.54 4.73 -7.45
CA GLY A 180 -27.44 4.87 -6.51
C GLY A 180 -27.81 4.43 -5.09
N THR A 181 -26.83 4.22 -4.25
CA THR A 181 -27.05 3.87 -2.84
C THR A 181 -26.25 4.80 -1.94
N ILE A 182 -26.88 5.25 -0.86
CA ILE A 182 -26.20 5.89 0.28
C ILE A 182 -26.40 4.99 1.49
N GLY A 183 -25.33 4.32 1.90
CA GLY A 183 -25.35 3.33 2.98
C GLY A 183 -25.67 3.94 4.34
N GLN A 184 -26.17 3.11 5.23
CA GLN A 184 -26.63 3.52 6.57
C GLN A 184 -25.58 4.32 7.37
N ASN A 185 -26.06 5.25 8.20
CA ASN A 185 -25.21 6.11 9.05
C ASN A 185 -24.23 7.01 8.27
N SER A 186 -24.39 7.17 6.96
CA SER A 186 -23.57 8.09 6.17
C SER A 186 -23.94 9.55 6.40
N ARG A 187 -22.98 10.44 6.26
CA ARG A 187 -23.13 11.89 6.42
C ARG A 187 -22.64 12.59 5.16
N ILE A 188 -23.48 13.39 4.52
CA ILE A 188 -23.15 14.14 3.31
C ILE A 188 -23.53 15.60 3.52
N PHE A 189 -22.54 16.47 3.65
CA PHE A 189 -22.71 17.87 4.01
C PHE A 189 -22.07 18.80 3.00
N ASN A 190 -22.77 19.90 2.66
CA ASN A 190 -22.21 21.01 1.91
C ASN A 190 -21.58 20.62 0.55
N CYS A 191 -22.08 19.57 -0.11
CA CYS A 191 -21.56 19.08 -1.39
C CYS A 191 -22.29 19.74 -2.57
N SER A 192 -21.56 20.12 -3.61
CA SER A 192 -22.18 20.84 -4.75
C SER A 192 -22.82 19.89 -5.76
N ASN A 193 -22.09 18.86 -6.24
CA ASN A 193 -22.56 17.99 -7.30
C ASN A 193 -22.08 16.54 -7.11
N ILE A 194 -23.05 15.63 -6.99
CA ILE A 194 -22.81 14.19 -6.88
C ILE A 194 -23.58 13.49 -8.01
N ARG A 195 -22.87 12.75 -8.86
CA ARG A 195 -23.45 12.00 -9.98
C ARG A 195 -22.90 10.59 -10.06
N ASN A 196 -23.79 9.59 -10.12
CA ASN A 196 -23.40 8.20 -10.30
C ASN A 196 -22.37 7.72 -9.26
N VAL A 197 -22.62 8.00 -7.98
CA VAL A 197 -21.74 7.61 -6.88
C VAL A 197 -22.49 6.70 -5.90
N LYS A 198 -21.88 5.57 -5.58
CA LYS A 198 -22.34 4.65 -4.55
C LYS A 198 -21.55 4.88 -3.26
N PHE A 199 -22.24 5.07 -2.15
CA PHE A 199 -21.63 5.25 -0.84
C PHE A 199 -21.92 4.04 0.05
N GLY A 200 -20.87 3.43 0.57
CA GLY A 200 -20.94 2.43 1.63
C GLY A 200 -21.39 3.04 2.97
N PRO A 201 -21.70 2.20 3.95
CA PRO A 201 -22.16 2.67 5.25
C PRO A 201 -21.08 3.49 5.97
N PHE A 202 -21.52 4.43 6.83
CA PHE A 202 -20.62 5.31 7.61
C PHE A 202 -19.70 6.20 6.76
N SER A 203 -20.00 6.45 5.50
CA SER A 203 -19.28 7.42 4.68
C SER A 203 -19.44 8.84 5.25
N HIS A 204 -18.36 9.60 5.32
CA HIS A 204 -18.39 10.99 5.73
C HIS A 204 -17.86 11.88 4.60
N ILE A 205 -18.77 12.64 3.98
CA ILE A 205 -18.48 13.51 2.84
C ILE A 205 -18.82 14.93 3.24
N GLU A 206 -17.85 15.84 3.19
CA GLU A 206 -18.07 17.23 3.61
C GLU A 206 -17.39 18.22 2.66
N GLY A 207 -18.19 19.07 2.03
CA GLY A 207 -17.69 20.16 1.19
C GLY A 207 -17.07 19.74 -0.13
N ALA A 208 -17.33 18.53 -0.62
CA ALA A 208 -16.88 18.09 -1.93
C ALA A 208 -17.52 18.92 -3.05
N MET A 209 -16.72 19.36 -4.03
CA MET A 209 -17.19 20.15 -5.17
C MET A 209 -17.88 19.26 -6.21
N THR A 210 -17.20 18.20 -6.65
CA THR A 210 -17.75 17.26 -7.64
C THR A 210 -17.29 15.84 -7.33
N LEU A 211 -18.25 14.92 -7.27
CA LEU A 211 -18.01 13.49 -7.24
C LEU A 211 -18.80 12.86 -8.39
N ASN A 212 -18.09 12.19 -9.30
CA ASN A 212 -18.68 11.68 -10.53
C ASN A 212 -18.16 10.28 -10.86
N GLU A 213 -19.09 9.35 -11.20
CA GLU A 213 -18.78 7.95 -11.57
C GLU A 213 -17.83 7.27 -10.58
N GLY A 214 -18.31 6.95 -9.37
CA GLY A 214 -17.44 6.37 -8.35
C GLY A 214 -18.10 5.54 -7.29
N SER A 215 -17.26 4.79 -6.54
CA SER A 215 -17.62 4.06 -5.33
C SER A 215 -16.82 4.55 -4.13
N VAL A 216 -17.51 4.71 -3.01
CA VAL A 216 -16.92 4.99 -1.70
C VAL A 216 -17.18 3.77 -0.82
N ASN A 217 -16.20 2.88 -0.72
CA ASN A 217 -16.31 1.59 -0.01
C ASN A 217 -15.98 1.75 1.48
N SER A 218 -16.81 2.54 2.18
CA SER A 218 -16.69 2.81 3.60
C SER A 218 -17.26 1.68 4.44
N SER A 219 -16.80 1.56 5.69
CA SER A 219 -17.32 0.60 6.67
C SER A 219 -17.39 1.22 8.07
N ALA A 220 -18.15 0.59 8.96
CA ALA A 220 -18.24 1.04 10.37
C ALA A 220 -16.90 0.95 11.10
N ALA A 221 -16.07 -0.05 10.78
CA ALA A 221 -14.77 -0.26 11.41
C ALA A 221 -13.74 0.76 10.93
N ASP A 222 -13.87 1.21 9.68
CA ASP A 222 -12.87 2.05 9.02
C ASP A 222 -13.55 3.01 8.01
N PRO A 223 -14.20 4.09 8.49
CA PRO A 223 -14.94 5.02 7.65
C PRO A 223 -14.05 5.76 6.64
N VAL A 224 -14.62 6.07 5.48
CA VAL A 224 -14.00 6.94 4.48
C VAL A 224 -14.38 8.40 4.76
N PHE A 225 -13.40 9.30 4.63
CA PHE A 225 -13.62 10.73 4.66
C PHE A 225 -13.26 11.39 3.31
N ILE A 226 -14.22 12.12 2.73
CA ILE A 226 -13.99 12.99 1.56
C ILE A 226 -14.28 14.42 1.98
N GLY A 227 -13.25 15.27 1.97
CA GLY A 227 -13.28 16.61 2.56
C GLY A 227 -13.47 17.75 1.55
N PRO A 228 -13.31 19.00 2.01
CA PRO A 228 -13.67 20.18 1.26
C PRO A 228 -12.81 20.39 -0.01
N GLY A 229 -13.49 20.90 -1.02
CA GLY A 229 -12.89 21.29 -2.29
C GLY A 229 -12.52 20.13 -3.21
N VAL A 230 -12.75 18.88 -2.81
CA VAL A 230 -12.39 17.70 -3.60
C VAL A 230 -13.19 17.61 -4.89
N ILE A 231 -12.49 17.28 -5.99
CA ILE A 231 -13.06 16.96 -7.30
C ILE A 231 -12.56 15.57 -7.69
N MET A 232 -13.48 14.63 -7.89
CA MET A 232 -13.15 13.26 -8.30
C MET A 232 -14.04 12.78 -9.44
N GLU A 233 -13.40 12.15 -10.45
CA GLU A 233 -14.07 11.52 -11.57
C GLU A 233 -13.52 10.10 -11.78
N HIS A 234 -14.40 9.15 -12.11
CA HIS A 234 -14.04 7.76 -12.37
C HIS A 234 -13.16 7.14 -11.26
N PHE A 235 -13.69 7.03 -10.06
CA PHE A 235 -12.90 6.69 -8.89
C PHE A 235 -13.47 5.53 -8.08
N ILE A 236 -12.60 4.86 -7.34
CA ILE A 236 -12.96 3.96 -6.23
C ILE A 236 -12.12 4.36 -5.01
N VAL A 237 -12.78 4.56 -3.86
CA VAL A 237 -12.12 4.85 -2.58
C VAL A 237 -12.46 3.77 -1.57
N CYS A 238 -11.44 3.09 -1.03
CA CYS A 238 -11.59 2.00 -0.07
C CYS A 238 -11.56 2.50 1.38
N SER A 239 -11.99 1.61 2.29
CA SER A 239 -12.16 1.88 3.72
C SER A 239 -10.93 2.52 4.38
N GLY A 240 -11.17 3.42 5.33
CA GLY A 240 -10.16 4.14 6.10
C GLY A 240 -9.42 5.24 5.35
N SER A 241 -9.76 5.47 4.07
CA SER A 241 -9.06 6.46 3.25
C SER A 241 -9.62 7.86 3.47
N VAL A 242 -8.73 8.84 3.30
CA VAL A 242 -9.01 10.26 3.44
C VAL A 242 -8.61 10.98 2.15
N VAL A 243 -9.56 11.63 1.48
CA VAL A 243 -9.30 12.49 0.32
C VAL A 243 -9.83 13.88 0.65
N THR A 244 -8.96 14.90 0.72
CA THR A 244 -9.38 16.19 1.27
C THR A 244 -8.55 17.38 0.73
N GLU A 245 -8.87 18.56 1.21
CA GLU A 245 -8.10 19.79 0.96
C GLU A 245 -7.86 20.05 -0.54
N SER A 246 -8.95 20.09 -1.30
CA SER A 246 -8.97 20.42 -2.75
C SER A 246 -8.11 19.47 -3.61
N THR A 247 -8.07 18.20 -3.26
CA THR A 247 -7.43 17.15 -4.06
C THR A 247 -8.22 16.91 -5.36
N LEU A 248 -7.49 16.72 -6.47
CA LEU A 248 -8.02 16.43 -7.80
C LEU A 248 -7.71 14.98 -8.16
N VAL A 249 -8.72 14.23 -8.62
CA VAL A 249 -8.58 12.81 -8.95
C VAL A 249 -9.36 12.49 -10.22
N ASP A 250 -8.71 11.87 -11.21
CA ASP A 250 -9.39 11.27 -12.37
C ASP A 250 -8.84 9.87 -12.66
N LYS A 251 -9.74 8.92 -12.88
CA LYS A 251 -9.43 7.52 -13.17
C LYS A 251 -8.43 6.93 -12.18
N CYS A 252 -8.77 6.97 -10.89
CA CYS A 252 -7.90 6.46 -9.83
C CYS A 252 -8.60 5.46 -8.92
N PHE A 253 -7.83 4.44 -8.51
CA PHE A 253 -8.17 3.56 -7.40
C PHE A 253 -7.41 4.02 -6.15
N ILE A 254 -8.12 4.25 -5.07
CA ILE A 254 -7.57 4.67 -3.77
C ILE A 254 -7.86 3.56 -2.77
N GLY A 255 -6.86 2.72 -2.51
CA GLY A 255 -6.91 1.56 -1.64
C GLY A 255 -7.10 1.91 -0.16
N GLN A 256 -7.03 0.90 0.70
CA GLN A 256 -7.35 1.06 2.12
C GLN A 256 -6.36 1.97 2.86
N SER A 257 -6.91 2.84 3.73
CA SER A 257 -6.15 3.75 4.61
C SER A 257 -5.15 4.66 3.87
N CYS A 258 -5.45 5.03 2.64
CA CYS A 258 -4.69 6.03 1.89
C CYS A 258 -5.07 7.46 2.31
N VAL A 259 -4.14 8.38 2.14
CA VAL A 259 -4.39 9.81 2.36
C VAL A 259 -3.94 10.61 1.15
N LEU A 260 -4.88 11.28 0.47
CA LEU A 260 -4.57 12.25 -0.59
C LEU A 260 -5.08 13.62 -0.14
N ALA A 261 -4.16 14.58 0.02
CA ALA A 261 -4.50 15.86 0.62
C ALA A 261 -3.60 17.01 0.12
N LYS A 262 -3.94 18.25 0.52
CA LYS A 262 -3.13 19.44 0.29
C LYS A 262 -2.92 19.75 -1.20
N HIS A 263 -4.04 19.80 -1.95
CA HIS A 263 -4.04 20.06 -3.40
C HIS A 263 -3.27 18.99 -4.22
N TYR A 264 -3.24 17.74 -3.75
CA TYR A 264 -2.65 16.64 -4.52
C TYR A 264 -3.42 16.43 -5.83
N SER A 265 -2.70 16.20 -6.93
CA SER A 265 -3.29 15.89 -8.23
C SER A 265 -2.95 14.45 -8.61
N ALA A 266 -3.94 13.66 -8.99
CA ALA A 266 -3.74 12.28 -9.41
C ALA A 266 -4.58 11.95 -10.65
N GLU A 267 -3.92 11.44 -11.68
CA GLU A 267 -4.57 10.99 -12.91
C GLU A 267 -4.07 9.60 -13.31
N ASN A 268 -4.98 8.74 -13.80
CA ASN A 268 -4.67 7.38 -14.28
C ASN A 268 -3.77 6.61 -13.31
N SER A 269 -4.09 6.61 -12.01
CA SER A 269 -3.19 6.14 -10.96
C SER A 269 -3.86 5.16 -9.99
N LEU A 270 -3.10 4.16 -9.55
CA LEU A 270 -3.52 3.20 -8.54
C LEU A 270 -2.72 3.45 -7.26
N PHE A 271 -3.43 3.64 -6.15
CA PHE A 271 -2.84 3.79 -4.81
C PHE A 271 -3.31 2.61 -3.95
N PHE A 272 -2.38 1.81 -3.46
CA PHE A 272 -2.70 0.67 -2.60
C PHE A 272 -2.47 1.00 -1.12
N ALA A 273 -2.65 0.02 -0.24
CA ALA A 273 -2.76 0.25 1.19
C ALA A 273 -1.72 1.21 1.79
N ASN A 274 -2.19 2.13 2.63
CA ASN A 274 -1.36 3.08 3.39
C ASN A 274 -0.50 4.03 2.52
N CYS A 275 -0.90 4.30 1.27
CA CYS A 275 -0.26 5.32 0.45
C CYS A 275 -0.57 6.73 0.95
N GLY A 276 0.36 7.66 0.73
CA GLY A 276 0.19 9.06 1.08
C GLY A 276 0.62 10.01 -0.02
N GLY A 277 -0.28 10.87 -0.49
CA GLY A 277 -0.03 11.91 -1.48
C GLY A 277 -0.33 13.29 -0.90
N TYR A 278 0.71 14.14 -0.76
CA TYR A 278 0.57 15.48 -0.23
C TYR A 278 1.27 16.48 -1.15
N HIS A 279 0.56 17.51 -1.59
CA HIS A 279 1.07 18.64 -2.38
C HIS A 279 1.64 18.30 -3.77
N GLY A 280 1.83 17.06 -4.11
CA GLY A 280 2.50 16.64 -5.35
C GLY A 280 1.56 16.29 -6.48
N GLU A 281 2.11 15.61 -7.47
CA GLU A 281 1.38 15.09 -8.62
C GLU A 281 1.72 13.63 -8.86
N ALA A 282 0.71 12.87 -9.30
CA ALA A 282 0.83 11.50 -9.77
C ALA A 282 0.17 11.34 -11.13
N CYS A 283 0.91 10.82 -12.11
CA CYS A 283 0.39 10.55 -13.44
C CYS A 283 0.80 9.14 -13.87
N SER A 284 -0.18 8.32 -14.20
CA SER A 284 0.02 6.94 -14.69
C SER A 284 0.88 6.07 -13.77
N ILE A 285 0.71 6.20 -12.46
CA ILE A 285 1.51 5.44 -11.50
C ILE A 285 0.78 4.21 -10.94
N PHE A 286 1.58 3.22 -10.60
CA PHE A 286 1.21 2.13 -9.73
C PHE A 286 1.89 2.36 -8.36
N ALA A 287 1.19 3.00 -7.45
CA ALA A 287 1.66 3.16 -6.08
C ALA A 287 1.29 1.94 -5.24
N GLY A 288 2.18 0.94 -5.19
CA GLY A 288 2.08 -0.18 -4.26
C GLY A 288 2.10 0.28 -2.79
N PRO A 289 1.78 -0.60 -1.84
CA PRO A 289 1.61 -0.24 -0.44
C PRO A 289 2.73 0.62 0.13
N TYR A 290 2.37 1.60 0.99
CA TYR A 290 3.33 2.51 1.66
C TYR A 290 4.14 3.41 0.72
N THR A 291 3.65 3.71 -0.48
CA THR A 291 4.23 4.74 -1.34
C THR A 291 3.79 6.11 -0.85
N VAL A 292 4.75 6.99 -0.56
CA VAL A 292 4.47 8.27 0.10
C VAL A 292 5.23 9.43 -0.54
N THR A 293 4.52 10.55 -0.76
CA THR A 293 5.07 11.86 -1.16
C THR A 293 4.60 12.92 -0.17
N HIS A 294 5.51 13.77 0.31
CA HIS A 294 5.18 14.78 1.33
C HIS A 294 5.36 16.22 0.88
N HIS A 295 5.98 16.47 -0.26
CA HIS A 295 6.44 17.80 -0.65
C HIS A 295 5.87 18.26 -1.98
N LYS A 296 5.59 19.56 -2.09
CA LYS A 296 4.88 20.21 -3.19
C LYS A 296 5.52 20.02 -4.58
N SER A 297 6.85 19.93 -4.64
CA SER A 297 7.59 19.77 -5.89
C SER A 297 7.83 18.32 -6.29
N THR A 298 7.20 17.36 -5.63
CA THR A 298 7.38 15.94 -5.94
C THR A 298 6.42 15.52 -7.04
N LEU A 299 6.99 14.89 -8.07
CA LEU A 299 6.26 14.33 -9.20
C LEU A 299 6.57 12.83 -9.30
N LEU A 300 5.54 12.01 -9.37
CA LEU A 300 5.64 10.59 -9.70
C LEU A 300 4.96 10.34 -11.05
N ILE A 301 5.73 9.90 -12.04
CA ILE A 301 5.23 9.65 -13.40
C ILE A 301 5.55 8.23 -13.83
N ALA A 302 4.53 7.54 -14.33
CA ALA A 302 4.60 6.35 -15.17
C ALA A 302 5.55 5.27 -14.62
N GLY A 303 5.45 4.99 -13.34
CA GLY A 303 6.27 3.99 -12.65
C GLY A 303 5.47 3.13 -11.68
N ILE A 304 6.03 1.97 -11.34
CA ILE A 304 5.62 1.19 -10.18
C ILE A 304 6.54 1.50 -9.00
N PHE A 305 5.94 1.71 -7.85
CA PHE A 305 6.58 2.04 -6.58
C PHE A 305 5.98 1.16 -5.49
N SER A 306 6.74 0.78 -4.48
CA SER A 306 6.20 0.16 -3.26
C SER A 306 7.12 0.41 -2.06
N PHE A 307 6.55 0.65 -0.89
CA PHE A 307 7.31 1.02 0.31
C PHE A 307 8.30 2.17 0.04
N MET A 308 7.93 3.06 -0.86
CA MET A 308 8.76 4.14 -1.31
C MET A 308 8.47 5.43 -0.54
N ASN A 309 9.51 6.18 -0.21
CA ASN A 309 9.40 7.56 0.23
C ASN A 309 10.14 8.46 -0.79
N ALA A 310 9.38 9.30 -1.47
CA ALA A 310 9.93 10.24 -2.45
C ALA A 310 10.43 11.51 -1.76
N GLY A 311 11.69 11.86 -2.02
CA GLY A 311 12.27 13.13 -1.57
C GLY A 311 11.64 14.35 -2.27
N SER A 312 11.74 15.51 -1.65
CA SER A 312 11.28 16.78 -2.22
C SER A 312 11.94 17.04 -3.58
N GLY A 313 11.17 17.41 -4.59
CA GLY A 313 11.70 17.68 -5.94
C GLY A 313 12.05 16.43 -6.75
N SER A 314 11.74 15.22 -6.25
CA SER A 314 11.92 14.01 -7.04
C SER A 314 11.09 14.06 -8.31
N ASN A 315 11.70 13.67 -9.42
CA ASN A 315 11.07 13.66 -10.74
C ASN A 315 11.56 12.47 -11.56
N GLN A 316 10.73 12.04 -12.51
CA GLN A 316 11.05 11.01 -13.48
C GLN A 316 10.50 11.44 -14.83
N SER A 317 11.18 11.07 -15.91
CA SER A 317 10.63 11.30 -17.24
C SER A 317 11.34 10.48 -18.30
N ASN A 318 10.77 10.48 -19.51
CA ASN A 318 11.43 10.02 -20.72
C ASN A 318 11.25 11.07 -21.81
N HIS A 319 12.25 11.92 -21.99
CA HIS A 319 12.29 12.93 -23.06
C HIS A 319 12.92 12.40 -24.36
N MET A 320 13.38 11.15 -24.40
CA MET A 320 14.17 10.59 -25.50
C MET A 320 13.36 9.74 -26.48
N TYR A 321 12.06 9.64 -26.30
CA TYR A 321 11.18 8.85 -27.17
C TYR A 321 10.92 9.52 -28.53
N LYS A 322 10.88 8.72 -29.58
CA LYS A 322 10.62 9.19 -30.95
C LYS A 322 9.29 8.66 -31.52
N LEU A 323 8.81 7.51 -31.02
CA LEU A 323 7.62 6.83 -31.54
C LEU A 323 6.47 6.79 -30.51
N GLY A 324 6.54 7.63 -29.49
CA GLY A 324 5.62 7.68 -28.36
C GLY A 324 6.32 7.43 -27.02
N PRO A 325 5.82 7.98 -25.91
CA PRO A 325 6.48 7.88 -24.62
C PRO A 325 6.52 6.42 -24.12
N ILE A 326 7.72 5.92 -23.88
CA ILE A 326 7.98 4.63 -23.22
C ILE A 326 8.61 4.94 -21.88
N HIS A 327 7.84 4.82 -20.80
CA HIS A 327 8.31 5.15 -19.47
C HIS A 327 8.86 3.92 -18.75
N GLN A 328 8.04 2.95 -18.45
CA GLN A 328 8.43 1.67 -17.84
C GLN A 328 9.38 1.83 -16.65
N GLY A 329 9.01 2.68 -15.69
CA GLY A 329 9.75 2.87 -14.46
C GLY A 329 9.43 1.77 -13.44
N ILE A 330 10.47 1.10 -12.90
CA ILE A 330 10.30 0.09 -11.86
C ILE A 330 11.18 0.45 -10.66
N MET A 331 10.56 0.85 -9.56
CA MET A 331 11.24 1.03 -8.28
C MET A 331 10.74 -0.04 -7.31
N GLU A 332 11.58 -1.05 -7.10
CA GLU A 332 11.26 -2.17 -6.24
C GLU A 332 11.18 -1.74 -4.77
N ARG A 333 10.57 -2.57 -3.92
CA ARG A 333 10.23 -2.27 -2.53
C ARG A 333 11.31 -1.55 -1.73
N GLY A 334 10.91 -0.55 -0.96
CA GLY A 334 11.77 0.16 -0.01
C GLY A 334 12.79 1.09 -0.63
N SER A 335 12.79 1.26 -1.96
CA SER A 335 13.65 2.25 -2.63
C SER A 335 13.20 3.66 -2.27
N LYS A 336 14.17 4.59 -2.22
CA LYS A 336 13.93 5.98 -1.84
C LYS A 336 14.68 6.93 -2.75
N THR A 337 14.17 8.15 -2.87
CA THR A 337 14.89 9.27 -3.48
C THR A 337 15.23 10.32 -2.42
N THR A 338 16.39 10.94 -2.55
CA THR A 338 16.69 12.17 -1.80
C THR A 338 16.04 13.39 -2.49
N SER A 339 16.19 14.56 -1.90
CA SER A 339 15.69 15.79 -2.53
C SER A 339 16.33 16.02 -3.89
N ASP A 340 15.54 16.53 -4.84
CA ASP A 340 15.95 16.87 -6.22
C ASP A 340 16.51 15.69 -7.05
N SER A 341 16.15 14.47 -6.70
CA SER A 341 16.54 13.29 -7.46
C SER A 341 15.76 13.19 -8.77
N TYR A 342 16.45 12.78 -9.84
CA TYR A 342 15.87 12.54 -11.16
C TYR A 342 16.26 11.17 -11.70
N LEU A 343 15.31 10.46 -12.29
CA LEU A 343 15.53 9.19 -12.98
C LEU A 343 15.00 9.26 -14.41
N LEU A 344 15.85 8.93 -15.38
CA LEU A 344 15.43 8.72 -16.76
C LEU A 344 14.80 7.33 -16.92
N TRP A 345 13.52 7.29 -17.35
CA TRP A 345 12.88 6.04 -17.74
C TRP A 345 13.26 5.56 -19.16
N PRO A 346 13.22 4.25 -19.48
CA PRO A 346 13.00 3.15 -18.53
C PRO A 346 14.19 2.93 -17.60
N ALA A 347 13.91 2.56 -16.35
CA ALA A 347 14.89 2.11 -15.38
C ALA A 347 14.30 1.07 -14.43
N ARG A 348 15.16 0.21 -13.87
CA ARG A 348 14.78 -0.76 -12.86
C ARG A 348 15.68 -0.62 -11.65
N ILE A 349 15.12 -0.13 -10.57
CA ILE A 349 15.83 0.13 -9.30
C ILE A 349 15.55 -1.00 -8.33
N GLY A 350 16.61 -1.68 -7.91
CA GLY A 350 16.55 -2.83 -6.99
C GLY A 350 16.07 -2.47 -5.58
N PRO A 351 15.62 -3.47 -4.81
CA PRO A 351 14.99 -3.23 -3.51
C PRO A 351 15.92 -2.49 -2.55
N TYR A 352 15.33 -1.58 -1.76
CA TYR A 352 16.03 -0.79 -0.74
C TYR A 352 17.22 0.04 -1.27
N THR A 353 17.16 0.46 -2.53
CA THR A 353 18.15 1.37 -3.10
C THR A 353 17.81 2.82 -2.76
N LEU A 354 18.80 3.58 -2.27
CA LEU A 354 18.71 5.01 -2.07
C LEU A 354 19.30 5.75 -3.27
N ILE A 355 18.51 6.61 -3.91
CA ILE A 355 18.90 7.39 -5.08
C ILE A 355 19.21 8.82 -4.64
N MET A 356 20.38 9.31 -5.02
CA MET A 356 20.90 10.64 -4.70
C MET A 356 21.38 11.33 -5.97
N GLY A 357 20.81 12.49 -6.31
CA GLY A 357 21.16 13.26 -7.48
C GLY A 357 20.38 12.86 -8.75
N ARG A 358 20.89 13.23 -9.91
CA ARG A 358 20.20 13.16 -11.21
C ARG A 358 20.83 12.13 -12.13
N HIS A 359 20.07 11.18 -12.63
CA HIS A 359 20.54 10.07 -13.44
C HIS A 359 19.92 10.09 -14.83
N TYR A 360 20.72 10.36 -15.84
CA TYR A 360 20.31 10.53 -17.24
C TYR A 360 20.59 9.32 -18.14
N LYS A 361 20.75 8.15 -17.54
CA LYS A 361 20.92 6.86 -18.26
C LYS A 361 19.83 5.88 -17.82
N ASN A 362 19.50 4.94 -18.70
CA ASN A 362 18.59 3.86 -18.38
C ASN A 362 19.31 2.84 -17.48
N LEU A 363 19.04 2.88 -16.20
CA LEU A 363 19.76 2.13 -15.18
C LEU A 363 19.02 0.87 -14.76
N ASP A 364 19.77 -0.20 -14.51
CA ASP A 364 19.24 -1.44 -13.90
C ASP A 364 20.14 -1.86 -12.73
N THR A 365 19.62 -1.70 -11.50
CA THR A 365 20.25 -2.12 -10.25
C THR A 365 19.54 -3.32 -9.61
N SER A 366 18.61 -3.97 -10.33
CA SER A 366 17.69 -4.96 -9.77
C SER A 366 18.37 -6.16 -9.09
N SER A 367 19.55 -6.57 -9.54
CA SER A 367 20.34 -7.65 -8.93
C SER A 367 21.32 -7.18 -7.85
N LEU A 368 21.38 -5.88 -7.56
CA LEU A 368 22.27 -5.29 -6.54
C LEU A 368 21.41 -4.54 -5.49
N PRO A 369 20.67 -5.26 -4.63
CA PRO A 369 19.77 -4.64 -3.64
C PRO A 369 20.55 -3.89 -2.57
N PHE A 370 19.84 -3.05 -1.78
CA PHE A 370 20.43 -2.27 -0.68
C PHE A 370 21.59 -1.39 -1.10
N SER A 371 21.55 -0.83 -2.29
CA SER A 371 22.61 0.01 -2.83
C SER A 371 22.36 1.50 -2.58
N TYR A 372 23.43 2.29 -2.65
CA TYR A 372 23.32 3.71 -2.97
C TYR A 372 23.60 3.92 -4.45
N LEU A 373 22.77 4.70 -5.10
CA LEU A 373 22.96 5.19 -6.45
C LEU A 373 23.19 6.70 -6.35
N ILE A 374 24.44 7.13 -6.60
CA ILE A 374 24.90 8.49 -6.35
C ILE A 374 25.29 9.12 -7.69
N GLU A 375 24.84 10.34 -7.94
CA GLU A 375 25.35 11.15 -9.04
C GLU A 375 26.60 11.90 -8.59
N SER A 376 27.64 11.85 -9.40
CA SER A 376 28.86 12.61 -9.21
C SER A 376 29.52 12.89 -10.55
N ASN A 377 29.71 14.17 -10.88
CA ASN A 377 30.28 14.63 -12.14
C ASN A 377 29.60 14.04 -13.39
N ASP A 378 28.27 14.12 -13.43
CA ASP A 378 27.39 13.58 -14.49
C ASP A 378 27.49 12.04 -14.67
N GLU A 379 28.09 11.32 -13.72
CA GLU A 379 28.18 9.87 -13.74
C GLU A 379 27.34 9.26 -12.62
N SER A 380 26.75 8.10 -12.90
CA SER A 380 26.03 7.30 -11.91
C SER A 380 27.02 6.34 -11.24
N ILE A 381 27.21 6.50 -9.93
CA ILE A 381 28.07 5.66 -9.09
C ILE A 381 27.18 4.75 -8.27
N LEU A 382 27.42 3.45 -8.34
CA LEU A 382 26.71 2.44 -7.55
C LEU A 382 27.59 1.96 -6.40
N VAL A 383 27.05 1.95 -5.19
CA VAL A 383 27.67 1.42 -3.98
C VAL A 383 26.86 0.24 -3.47
N PRO A 384 27.18 -1.00 -3.88
CA PRO A 384 26.36 -2.17 -3.58
C PRO A 384 26.30 -2.50 -2.09
N GLY A 385 25.11 -2.89 -1.62
CA GLY A 385 24.90 -3.39 -0.26
C GLY A 385 24.99 -2.36 0.86
N ILE A 386 25.45 -1.15 0.59
CA ILE A 386 25.77 -0.15 1.61
C ILE A 386 24.57 0.25 2.48
N ASN A 387 23.36 0.17 1.93
CA ASN A 387 22.13 0.54 2.64
C ASN A 387 21.70 -0.50 3.71
N LEU A 388 22.32 -1.68 3.73
CA LEU A 388 22.15 -2.66 4.82
C LEU A 388 22.60 -2.13 6.18
N ARG A 389 23.56 -1.23 6.20
CA ARG A 389 24.12 -0.60 7.40
C ARG A 389 23.49 0.77 7.72
N SER A 390 22.44 1.16 7.04
CA SER A 390 21.77 2.45 7.28
C SER A 390 20.71 2.33 8.36
N VAL A 391 20.86 3.11 9.43
CA VAL A 391 19.84 3.25 10.49
C VAL A 391 18.50 3.68 9.89
N GLY A 392 18.51 4.56 8.89
CA GLY A 392 17.30 5.02 8.23
C GLY A 392 16.50 3.90 7.57
N THR A 393 17.16 2.94 6.91
CA THR A 393 16.50 1.80 6.27
C THR A 393 15.90 0.82 7.28
N ILE A 394 16.65 0.49 8.34
CA ILE A 394 16.17 -0.40 9.40
C ILE A 394 14.98 0.25 10.12
N ARG A 395 15.10 1.51 10.50
CA ARG A 395 14.03 2.29 11.15
C ARG A 395 12.73 2.31 10.33
N ASP A 396 12.83 2.51 9.02
CA ASP A 396 11.64 2.59 8.18
C ASP A 396 10.98 1.21 8.01
N ALA A 397 11.77 0.15 7.86
CA ALA A 397 11.26 -1.22 7.82
C ALA A 397 10.51 -1.59 9.12
N GLN A 398 11.02 -1.16 10.28
CA GLN A 398 10.36 -1.36 11.58
C GLN A 398 9.07 -0.53 11.73
N LYS A 399 8.99 0.63 11.07
CA LYS A 399 7.81 1.52 11.16
C LYS A 399 6.63 1.05 10.31
N TRP A 400 6.82 0.39 9.19
CA TRP A 400 5.71 0.00 8.30
C TRP A 400 4.64 -0.84 8.98
N PRO A 401 4.95 -1.93 9.73
CA PRO A 401 3.92 -2.70 10.43
C PRO A 401 3.14 -1.85 11.46
N VAL A 402 3.85 -0.96 12.17
CA VAL A 402 3.24 -0.08 13.18
C VAL A 402 2.37 1.00 12.54
N ARG A 403 2.67 1.39 11.32
CA ARG A 403 1.94 2.38 10.53
C ARG A 403 0.83 1.80 9.67
N ASP A 404 0.54 0.52 9.76
CA ASP A 404 -0.64 -0.07 9.12
C ASP A 404 -1.89 0.47 9.81
N LYS A 405 -2.58 1.39 9.14
CA LYS A 405 -3.73 2.10 9.69
C LYS A 405 -5.05 1.41 9.39
N ARG A 406 -5.04 0.33 8.62
CA ARG A 406 -6.23 -0.41 8.23
C ARG A 406 -6.90 -1.06 9.43
N LYS A 407 -8.13 -0.67 9.71
CA LYS A 407 -8.97 -1.23 10.79
C LYS A 407 -10.05 -2.18 10.25
N ASP A 408 -10.31 -2.15 8.95
CA ASP A 408 -11.24 -3.06 8.31
C ASP A 408 -10.80 -4.52 8.55
N THR A 409 -11.76 -5.39 8.84
CA THR A 409 -11.52 -6.83 9.08
C THR A 409 -11.05 -7.54 7.83
N THR A 410 -11.46 -7.05 6.66
CA THR A 410 -11.02 -7.56 5.36
C THR A 410 -9.90 -6.70 4.82
N ARG A 411 -8.68 -7.22 4.85
CA ARG A 411 -7.53 -6.58 4.23
C ARG A 411 -7.44 -6.97 2.77
N ILE A 412 -7.52 -5.99 1.87
CA ILE A 412 -7.45 -6.21 0.42
C ILE A 412 -6.02 -6.55 0.01
N ASP A 413 -5.05 -5.73 0.41
CA ASP A 413 -3.64 -5.99 0.15
C ASP A 413 -3.01 -6.87 1.23
N GLN A 414 -2.36 -7.94 0.81
CA GLN A 414 -1.57 -8.82 1.66
C GLN A 414 -0.12 -8.33 1.67
N VAL A 415 0.43 -8.03 2.85
CA VAL A 415 1.73 -7.35 2.97
C VAL A 415 2.71 -8.13 3.82
N ASN A 416 3.84 -8.53 3.21
CA ASN A 416 5.00 -9.06 3.90
C ASN A 416 5.94 -7.89 4.24
N PHE A 417 6.21 -7.68 5.53
CA PHE A 417 7.06 -6.57 6.02
C PHE A 417 8.55 -6.94 6.17
N ASN A 418 8.92 -8.17 5.85
CA ASN A 418 10.27 -8.66 6.05
C ASN A 418 11.29 -7.90 5.19
N LEU A 419 12.24 -7.22 5.83
CA LEU A 419 13.37 -6.56 5.17
C LEU A 419 14.23 -7.58 4.43
N LEU A 420 14.61 -8.65 5.14
CA LEU A 420 15.28 -9.82 4.60
C LEU A 420 14.25 -10.91 4.36
N SER A 421 14.14 -11.36 3.13
CA SER A 421 13.16 -12.34 2.66
C SER A 421 13.79 -13.22 1.58
N PRO A 422 13.22 -14.34 1.19
CA PRO A 422 13.73 -15.11 0.06
C PRO A 422 13.91 -14.26 -1.21
N TYR A 423 13.03 -13.30 -1.45
CA TYR A 423 13.13 -12.36 -2.58
C TYR A 423 14.39 -11.48 -2.51
N THR A 424 14.63 -10.80 -1.40
CA THR A 424 15.76 -9.89 -1.24
C THR A 424 17.09 -10.63 -1.08
N ILE A 425 17.08 -11.76 -0.38
CA ILE A 425 18.28 -12.60 -0.17
C ILE A 425 18.71 -13.27 -1.47
N ARG A 426 17.80 -13.75 -2.31
CA ARG A 426 18.15 -14.26 -3.64
C ARG A 426 18.91 -13.21 -4.44
N LYS A 427 18.43 -11.97 -4.45
CA LYS A 427 19.14 -10.87 -5.12
C LYS A 427 20.51 -10.57 -4.49
N MET A 428 20.70 -10.77 -3.19
CA MET A 428 22.03 -10.67 -2.57
C MET A 428 22.97 -11.80 -3.02
N PHE A 429 22.47 -13.03 -3.18
CA PHE A 429 23.24 -14.13 -3.76
C PHE A 429 23.69 -13.78 -5.18
N GLU A 430 22.77 -13.36 -6.04
CA GLU A 430 23.07 -12.95 -7.42
C GLU A 430 24.05 -11.77 -7.45
N GLY A 431 23.81 -10.75 -6.63
CA GLY A 431 24.67 -9.57 -6.55
C GLY A 431 26.07 -9.89 -6.07
N ARG A 432 26.23 -10.75 -5.08
CA ARG A 432 27.54 -11.24 -4.61
C ARG A 432 28.31 -11.92 -5.74
N GLU A 433 27.66 -12.78 -6.50
CA GLU A 433 28.30 -13.47 -7.63
C GLU A 433 28.65 -12.52 -8.78
N ILE A 434 27.79 -11.54 -9.09
CA ILE A 434 28.09 -10.47 -10.06
C ILE A 434 29.34 -9.69 -9.64
N LEU A 435 29.43 -9.28 -8.37
CA LEU A 435 30.58 -8.52 -7.87
C LEU A 435 31.87 -9.38 -7.88
N ARG A 436 31.80 -10.65 -7.49
CA ARG A 436 32.92 -11.59 -7.57
C ARG A 436 33.41 -11.77 -9.00
N LYS A 437 32.49 -11.94 -9.94
CA LYS A 437 32.80 -12.07 -11.36
C LYS A 437 33.49 -10.81 -11.88
N LEU A 438 32.96 -9.62 -11.63
CA LEU A 438 33.60 -8.36 -11.99
C LEU A 438 35.03 -8.27 -11.42
N ARG A 439 35.23 -8.71 -10.16
CA ARG A 439 36.56 -8.69 -9.54
C ARG A 439 37.57 -9.60 -10.24
N THR A 440 37.15 -10.76 -10.73
CA THR A 440 38.01 -11.76 -11.36
C THR A 440 38.26 -11.52 -12.85
N GLU A 441 37.34 -10.87 -13.56
CA GLU A 441 37.46 -10.58 -15.00
C GLU A 441 38.42 -9.40 -15.32
N PHE A 442 38.72 -8.58 -14.32
CA PHE A 442 39.62 -7.42 -14.50
C PHE A 442 40.95 -7.64 -13.80
N PRO A 443 42.03 -7.02 -14.30
CA PRO A 443 43.38 -7.15 -13.73
C PRO A 443 43.43 -6.81 -12.23
N PRO A 444 44.32 -7.45 -11.44
CA PRO A 444 44.55 -7.07 -10.05
C PRO A 444 44.90 -5.58 -9.94
N GLY A 445 44.28 -4.88 -8.96
CA GLY A 445 44.48 -3.44 -8.76
C GLY A 445 43.55 -2.53 -9.54
N THR A 446 42.63 -3.07 -10.33
CA THR A 446 41.56 -2.25 -10.97
C THR A 446 40.78 -1.47 -9.92
N SER A 447 40.76 -0.14 -10.06
CA SER A 447 40.15 0.77 -9.09
C SER A 447 38.69 1.11 -9.37
N SER A 448 38.20 0.85 -10.59
CA SER A 448 36.83 1.17 -11.01
C SER A 448 36.32 0.17 -12.04
N PHE A 449 35.07 -0.24 -11.87
CA PHE A 449 34.38 -1.22 -12.72
C PHE A 449 33.12 -0.58 -13.31
N THR A 450 32.68 -1.05 -14.46
CA THR A 450 31.40 -0.61 -15.06
C THR A 450 30.38 -1.75 -15.00
N TYR A 451 29.20 -1.45 -14.49
CA TYR A 451 28.06 -2.36 -14.45
C TYR A 451 26.77 -1.62 -14.89
N ASN A 452 26.12 -2.08 -15.95
CA ASN A 452 24.87 -1.48 -16.47
C ASN A 452 24.93 0.08 -16.55
N SER A 453 25.98 0.61 -17.19
CA SER A 453 26.24 2.06 -17.32
C SER A 453 26.54 2.81 -16.02
N MET A 454 26.75 2.13 -14.91
CA MET A 454 27.13 2.70 -13.62
C MET A 454 28.58 2.35 -13.29
N LYS A 455 29.25 3.22 -12.55
CA LYS A 455 30.59 2.98 -12.00
C LYS A 455 30.50 2.35 -10.60
N ILE A 456 31.35 1.37 -10.32
CA ILE A 456 31.56 0.79 -9.00
C ILE A 456 33.04 0.91 -8.67
N THR A 457 33.41 1.58 -7.58
CA THR A 457 34.82 1.63 -7.15
C THR A 457 35.27 0.28 -6.60
N GLY A 458 36.57 -0.03 -6.71
CA GLY A 458 37.12 -1.30 -6.19
C GLY A 458 36.80 -1.53 -4.71
N THR A 459 36.92 -0.48 -3.89
CA THR A 459 36.59 -0.54 -2.47
C THR A 459 35.09 -0.77 -2.23
N SER A 460 34.23 -0.16 -3.04
CA SER A 460 32.77 -0.39 -2.96
C SER A 460 32.38 -1.79 -3.40
N LEU A 461 33.07 -2.33 -4.41
CA LEU A 461 32.86 -3.68 -4.90
C LEU A 461 33.19 -4.72 -3.82
N ASP A 462 34.42 -4.63 -3.25
CA ASP A 462 34.90 -5.57 -2.22
C ASP A 462 34.00 -5.51 -0.98
N ARG A 463 33.63 -4.30 -0.53
CA ARG A 463 32.71 -4.11 0.59
C ARG A 463 31.29 -4.61 0.28
N GLY A 464 30.83 -4.48 -0.95
CA GLY A 464 29.53 -5.01 -1.39
C GLY A 464 29.45 -6.54 -1.26
N ILE A 465 30.53 -7.25 -1.64
CA ILE A 465 30.65 -8.70 -1.46
C ILE A 465 30.51 -9.08 0.03
N GLU A 466 31.24 -8.37 0.91
CA GLU A 466 31.19 -8.62 2.37
C GLU A 466 29.81 -8.35 2.97
N LEU A 467 29.17 -7.23 2.61
CA LEU A 467 27.84 -6.84 3.11
C LEU A 467 26.76 -7.82 2.65
N TYR A 468 26.80 -8.28 1.40
CA TYR A 468 25.86 -9.30 0.94
C TYR A 468 26.07 -10.62 1.66
N GLN A 469 27.33 -11.05 1.88
CA GLN A 469 27.61 -12.25 2.67
C GLN A 469 27.10 -12.12 4.12
N THR A 470 27.26 -10.96 4.73
CA THR A 470 26.75 -10.65 6.07
C THR A 470 25.21 -10.73 6.12
N GLY A 471 24.53 -10.15 5.13
CA GLY A 471 23.05 -10.22 5.01
C GLY A 471 22.55 -11.66 4.82
N ILE A 472 23.22 -12.44 3.97
CA ILE A 472 22.93 -13.86 3.73
C ILE A 472 23.08 -14.66 5.04
N ASN A 473 24.21 -14.54 5.72
CA ASN A 473 24.48 -15.25 6.98
C ASN A 473 23.44 -14.89 8.05
N LYS A 474 23.10 -13.60 8.17
CA LYS A 474 22.07 -13.13 9.11
C LYS A 474 20.72 -13.78 8.82
N PHE A 475 20.27 -13.82 7.57
CA PHE A 475 18.99 -14.38 7.20
C PHE A 475 18.93 -15.90 7.41
N LEU A 476 19.90 -16.64 6.88
CA LEU A 476 19.95 -18.10 7.01
C LEU A 476 20.03 -18.53 8.47
N GLY A 477 20.85 -17.85 9.27
CA GLY A 477 20.96 -18.12 10.69
C GLY A 477 19.70 -17.77 11.48
N ASN A 478 19.03 -16.64 11.18
CA ASN A 478 17.75 -16.30 11.80
C ASN A 478 16.70 -17.40 11.55
N SER A 479 16.58 -17.88 10.31
CA SER A 479 15.61 -18.92 9.95
C SER A 479 15.95 -20.26 10.62
N LEU A 480 17.23 -20.61 10.67
CA LEU A 480 17.71 -21.81 11.38
C LEU A 480 17.41 -21.73 12.88
N ILE A 481 17.71 -20.61 13.52
CA ILE A 481 17.45 -20.41 14.97
C ILE A 481 15.95 -20.50 15.27
N LYS A 482 15.11 -19.84 14.46
CA LYS A 482 13.65 -19.91 14.57
C LYS A 482 13.15 -21.35 14.44
N ARG A 483 13.73 -22.14 13.53
CA ARG A 483 13.40 -23.56 13.33
C ARG A 483 13.72 -24.42 14.54
N LEU A 484 14.83 -24.11 15.25
CA LEU A 484 15.35 -24.84 16.41
C LEU A 484 14.89 -24.27 17.76
N GLU A 485 14.18 -23.14 17.77
CA GLU A 485 13.78 -22.45 19.00
C GLU A 485 12.98 -23.36 19.94
N LYS A 486 13.30 -23.27 21.25
CA LYS A 486 12.64 -24.00 22.35
C LYS A 486 12.64 -25.55 22.23
N ARG A 487 13.45 -26.12 21.32
CA ARG A 487 13.57 -27.57 21.16
C ARG A 487 14.89 -28.06 21.73
N GLN A 488 14.86 -29.25 22.36
CA GLN A 488 16.05 -30.00 22.81
C GLN A 488 16.17 -31.24 21.96
N PHE A 489 17.38 -31.63 21.63
CA PHE A 489 17.71 -32.78 20.83
C PHE A 489 18.74 -33.62 21.59
N LYS A 490 18.61 -34.94 21.53
CA LYS A 490 19.55 -35.88 22.17
C LYS A 490 20.53 -36.46 21.15
N THR A 491 20.10 -36.59 19.90
CA THR A 491 20.92 -37.15 18.82
C THR A 491 20.88 -36.28 17.55
N ASN A 492 21.85 -36.51 16.67
CA ASN A 492 21.88 -35.85 15.36
C ASN A 492 20.68 -36.25 14.47
N GLU A 493 20.14 -37.47 14.62
CA GLU A 493 18.97 -37.91 13.85
C GLU A 493 17.70 -37.15 14.26
N GLU A 494 17.53 -36.83 15.55
CA GLU A 494 16.43 -35.97 16.02
C GLU A 494 16.56 -34.56 15.47
N LEU A 495 17.78 -34.02 15.44
CA LEU A 495 18.10 -32.72 14.87
C LEU A 495 17.79 -32.69 13.36
N GLN A 496 18.26 -33.68 12.60
CA GLN A 496 18.04 -33.78 11.15
C GLN A 496 16.57 -33.89 10.79
N ARG A 497 15.78 -34.69 11.55
CA ARG A 497 14.31 -34.77 11.37
C ARG A 497 13.64 -33.42 11.57
N ARG A 498 14.11 -32.61 12.53
CA ARG A 498 13.58 -31.27 12.75
C ARG A 498 13.98 -30.27 11.67
N LEU A 499 15.18 -30.39 11.14
CA LEU A 499 15.70 -29.53 10.08
C LEU A 499 15.13 -29.86 8.71
N ALA A 500 14.66 -31.09 8.49
CA ALA A 500 14.03 -31.46 7.22
C ALA A 500 12.89 -30.51 6.86
N PRO A 501 12.73 -30.12 5.58
CA PRO A 501 11.61 -29.31 5.14
C PRO A 501 10.30 -30.09 5.31
N ASP A 502 9.26 -29.41 5.80
CA ASP A 502 7.95 -30.03 6.05
C ASP A 502 7.17 -30.29 4.75
N GLN A 503 7.59 -29.64 3.64
CA GLN A 503 6.92 -29.66 2.34
C GLN A 503 7.89 -29.39 1.20
N GLN A 504 7.40 -29.52 -0.05
CA GLN A 504 8.21 -29.29 -1.26
C GLN A 504 8.02 -27.89 -1.86
N GLN A 505 6.95 -27.19 -1.48
CA GLN A 505 6.66 -25.83 -1.93
C GLN A 505 7.68 -24.84 -1.34
N GLY A 506 7.89 -23.75 -2.04
CA GLY A 506 8.82 -22.69 -1.61
C GLY A 506 10.18 -22.72 -2.29
N ARG A 507 10.51 -23.77 -3.04
CA ARG A 507 11.78 -23.89 -3.77
C ARG A 507 11.91 -22.89 -4.92
N GLY A 508 13.13 -22.60 -5.31
CA GLY A 508 13.47 -21.83 -6.50
C GLY A 508 13.29 -20.31 -6.33
N GLU A 509 12.77 -19.67 -7.36
CA GLU A 509 12.64 -18.22 -7.44
C GLU A 509 11.44 -17.69 -6.63
N TRP A 510 11.64 -16.55 -5.96
CA TRP A 510 10.58 -15.82 -5.28
C TRP A 510 10.38 -14.45 -5.93
N VAL A 511 9.14 -13.97 -5.94
CA VAL A 511 8.72 -12.69 -6.51
C VAL A 511 8.03 -11.82 -5.45
N ASP A 512 8.04 -10.51 -5.68
CA ASP A 512 7.31 -9.53 -4.90
C ASP A 512 6.23 -8.90 -5.79
N LEU A 513 4.98 -9.18 -5.51
CA LEU A 513 3.82 -8.64 -6.22
C LEU A 513 3.32 -7.36 -5.52
N ALA A 514 4.17 -6.35 -5.44
CA ALA A 514 3.89 -5.08 -4.78
C ALA A 514 3.38 -5.27 -3.32
N GLY A 515 4.15 -6.03 -2.54
CA GLY A 515 3.85 -6.28 -1.11
C GLY A 515 3.72 -7.74 -0.74
N LEU A 516 3.08 -8.56 -1.55
CA LEU A 516 3.00 -10.01 -1.38
C LEU A 516 4.27 -10.67 -1.92
N ILE A 517 5.00 -11.36 -1.07
CA ILE A 517 6.18 -12.16 -1.44
C ILE A 517 5.80 -13.64 -1.47
N ALA A 518 5.99 -14.28 -2.61
CA ALA A 518 5.66 -15.70 -2.80
C ALA A 518 6.62 -16.40 -3.77
N PRO A 519 6.69 -17.75 -3.74
CA PRO A 519 7.40 -18.52 -4.74
C PRO A 519 6.81 -18.30 -6.14
N LYS A 520 7.66 -18.09 -7.14
CA LYS A 520 7.23 -17.85 -8.52
C LYS A 520 6.43 -19.02 -9.11
N ASN A 521 6.82 -20.24 -8.80
CA ASN A 521 6.09 -21.44 -9.25
C ASN A 521 4.66 -21.51 -8.71
N GLU A 522 4.39 -21.02 -7.50
CA GLU A 522 3.03 -20.97 -6.96
C GLU A 522 2.18 -19.86 -7.61
N ILE A 523 2.82 -18.75 -8.01
CA ILE A 523 2.16 -17.73 -8.84
C ILE A 523 1.84 -18.30 -10.24
N GLU A 524 2.78 -19.00 -10.88
CA GLU A 524 2.54 -19.65 -12.16
C GLU A 524 1.41 -20.69 -12.08
N LYS A 525 1.37 -21.46 -10.99
CA LYS A 525 0.27 -22.40 -10.73
C LYS A 525 -1.07 -21.68 -10.59
N LEU A 526 -1.13 -20.58 -9.84
CA LEU A 526 -2.35 -19.77 -9.72
C LEU A 526 -2.82 -19.27 -11.10
N LEU A 527 -1.91 -18.79 -11.95
CA LEU A 527 -2.26 -18.35 -13.30
C LEU A 527 -2.77 -19.51 -14.18
N ASN A 528 -2.20 -20.70 -14.04
CA ASN A 528 -2.72 -21.91 -14.71
C ASN A 528 -4.12 -22.30 -14.20
N ASP A 529 -4.38 -22.13 -12.91
CA ASP A 529 -5.71 -22.39 -12.33
C ASP A 529 -6.75 -21.36 -12.81
N VAL A 530 -6.36 -20.11 -13.04
CA VAL A 530 -7.18 -19.09 -13.74
C VAL A 530 -7.45 -19.51 -15.19
N GLU A 531 -6.42 -19.87 -15.95
CA GLU A 531 -6.55 -20.26 -17.35
C GLU A 531 -7.40 -21.52 -17.55
N SER A 532 -7.36 -22.46 -16.60
CA SER A 532 -8.17 -23.67 -16.62
C SER A 532 -9.60 -23.50 -16.08
N GLY A 533 -9.93 -22.30 -15.55
CA GLY A 533 -11.26 -22.00 -14.97
C GLY A 533 -11.50 -22.59 -13.59
N LYS A 534 -10.46 -23.05 -12.87
CA LYS A 534 -10.57 -23.46 -11.47
C LYS A 534 -10.73 -22.25 -10.54
N VAL A 535 -10.18 -21.11 -10.93
CA VAL A 535 -10.40 -19.81 -10.30
C VAL A 535 -11.24 -19.03 -11.32
N GLY A 536 -12.50 -18.79 -11.00
CA GLY A 536 -13.50 -18.27 -11.94
C GLY A 536 -14.08 -16.91 -11.56
N SER A 537 -13.70 -16.33 -10.41
CA SER A 537 -14.17 -15.01 -9.98
C SER A 537 -13.05 -14.19 -9.32
N VAL A 538 -13.25 -12.87 -9.24
CA VAL A 538 -12.31 -11.96 -8.55
C VAL A 538 -12.21 -12.27 -7.06
N GLU A 539 -13.28 -12.76 -6.42
CA GLU A 539 -13.27 -13.15 -5.01
C GLU A 539 -12.44 -14.42 -4.78
N GLU A 540 -12.52 -15.40 -5.66
CA GLU A 540 -11.70 -16.62 -5.59
C GLU A 540 -10.23 -16.29 -5.84
N LEU A 541 -9.93 -15.39 -6.76
CA LEU A 541 -8.58 -14.91 -7.01
C LEU A 541 -8.00 -14.20 -5.77
N ALA A 542 -8.76 -13.29 -5.14
CA ALA A 542 -8.37 -12.62 -3.90
C ALA A 542 -8.11 -13.61 -2.75
N LYS A 543 -8.94 -14.66 -2.62
CA LYS A 543 -8.73 -15.74 -1.66
C LYS A 543 -7.43 -16.48 -1.91
N SER A 544 -7.11 -16.76 -3.17
CA SER A 544 -5.86 -17.42 -3.54
C SER A 544 -4.63 -16.61 -3.14
N PHE A 545 -4.64 -15.28 -3.30
CA PHE A 545 -3.56 -14.43 -2.80
C PHE A 545 -3.43 -14.44 -1.27
N LEU A 546 -4.54 -14.50 -0.54
CA LEU A 546 -4.52 -14.65 0.92
C LEU A 546 -3.89 -15.99 1.33
N GLU A 547 -4.20 -17.08 0.63
CA GLU A 547 -3.62 -18.40 0.88
C GLU A 547 -2.10 -18.41 0.62
N LEU A 548 -1.64 -17.77 -0.45
CA LEU A 548 -0.21 -17.59 -0.74
C LEU A 548 0.50 -16.83 0.38
N HIS A 549 -0.11 -15.74 0.87
CA HIS A 549 0.44 -14.94 1.95
C HIS A 549 0.55 -15.74 3.26
N ASN A 550 -0.49 -16.48 3.62
CA ASN A 550 -0.53 -17.26 4.85
C ASN A 550 0.50 -18.40 4.85
N SER A 551 0.85 -18.91 3.67
CA SER A 551 1.83 -19.99 3.51
C SER A 551 3.30 -19.52 3.49
N TYR A 552 3.55 -18.21 3.57
CA TYR A 552 4.88 -17.61 3.42
C TYR A 552 5.95 -18.25 4.30
N TYR A 553 5.71 -18.35 5.61
CA TYR A 553 6.73 -18.84 6.57
C TYR A 553 6.99 -20.34 6.46
N ASP A 554 5.99 -21.13 6.06
CA ASP A 554 6.14 -22.57 5.85
C ASP A 554 7.00 -22.81 4.59
N TRP A 555 6.79 -22.03 3.54
CA TRP A 555 7.56 -22.10 2.30
C TRP A 555 8.96 -21.50 2.43
N GLU A 556 9.12 -20.44 3.23
CA GLU A 556 10.42 -19.81 3.50
C GLU A 556 11.44 -20.85 4.02
N TRP A 557 11.05 -21.73 4.95
CA TRP A 557 11.95 -22.74 5.48
C TRP A 557 12.44 -23.72 4.41
N THR A 558 11.59 -24.16 3.51
CA THR A 558 11.99 -25.02 2.38
C THR A 558 13.04 -24.34 1.50
N TRP A 559 12.85 -23.06 1.20
CA TRP A 559 13.81 -22.24 0.45
C TRP A 559 15.14 -22.10 1.20
N VAL A 560 15.10 -21.84 2.49
CA VAL A 560 16.28 -21.71 3.35
C VAL A 560 17.11 -23.01 3.36
N CYS A 561 16.47 -24.17 3.36
CA CYS A 561 17.18 -25.44 3.29
C CYS A 561 18.06 -25.56 2.03
N GLU A 562 17.56 -25.16 0.87
CA GLU A 562 18.34 -25.13 -0.38
C GLU A 562 19.50 -24.13 -0.29
N ARG A 563 19.29 -22.95 0.26
CA ARG A 563 20.36 -21.94 0.38
C ARG A 563 21.43 -22.32 1.41
N ILE A 564 21.06 -22.99 2.49
CA ILE A 564 22.02 -23.54 3.44
C ILE A 564 22.91 -24.60 2.75
N GLU A 565 22.32 -25.47 1.95
CA GLU A 565 23.08 -26.49 1.20
C GLU A 565 24.04 -25.85 0.20
N GLU A 566 23.63 -24.80 -0.53
CA GLU A 566 24.50 -24.03 -1.42
C GLU A 566 25.69 -23.38 -0.69
N GLU A 567 25.44 -22.76 0.48
CA GLU A 567 26.47 -22.04 1.23
C GLU A 567 27.41 -22.96 2.01
N THR A 568 26.96 -24.13 2.40
CA THR A 568 27.74 -25.04 3.28
C THR A 568 28.22 -26.30 2.58
N GLY A 569 27.64 -26.66 1.44
CA GLY A 569 27.84 -27.94 0.76
C GLY A 569 27.18 -29.12 1.49
N ILE A 570 26.38 -28.87 2.55
CA ILE A 570 25.80 -29.90 3.40
C ILE A 570 24.28 -29.75 3.42
N SER A 571 23.57 -30.78 2.96
CA SER A 571 22.12 -30.83 3.07
C SER A 571 21.67 -30.88 4.53
N VAL A 572 20.60 -30.13 4.84
CA VAL A 572 20.00 -30.08 6.20
C VAL A 572 19.68 -31.46 6.76
N ASN A 573 19.34 -32.43 5.91
CA ASN A 573 19.06 -33.83 6.29
C ASN A 573 20.32 -34.62 6.72
N ARG A 574 21.52 -34.06 6.54
CA ARG A 574 22.80 -34.65 6.91
C ARG A 574 23.59 -33.79 7.89
N MET A 575 23.02 -32.68 8.35
CA MET A 575 23.68 -31.79 9.29
C MET A 575 23.88 -32.43 10.66
N THR A 576 25.07 -32.23 11.20
CA THR A 576 25.39 -32.55 12.59
C THR A 576 25.23 -31.30 13.48
N ALA A 577 25.27 -31.50 14.78
CA ALA A 577 25.29 -30.42 15.75
C ALA A 577 26.44 -29.44 15.49
N ASP A 578 27.63 -29.91 15.11
CA ASP A 578 28.79 -29.06 14.78
C ASP A 578 28.55 -28.21 13.54
N ASN A 579 27.86 -28.73 12.52
CA ASN A 579 27.48 -27.94 11.34
C ASN A 579 26.53 -26.80 11.74
N VAL A 580 25.54 -27.08 12.60
CA VAL A 580 24.63 -26.05 13.13
C VAL A 580 25.40 -25.00 13.94
N VAL A 581 26.33 -25.43 14.81
CA VAL A 581 27.20 -24.51 15.57
C VAL A 581 27.96 -23.59 14.64
N SER A 582 28.57 -24.10 13.56
CA SER A 582 29.30 -23.28 12.60
C SER A 582 28.42 -22.20 11.93
N ILE A 583 27.18 -22.55 11.56
CA ILE A 583 26.21 -21.58 10.98
C ILE A 583 25.82 -20.54 12.02
N VAL A 584 25.57 -20.94 13.27
CA VAL A 584 25.19 -20.03 14.35
C VAL A 584 26.33 -19.08 14.72
N GLU A 585 27.59 -19.54 14.69
CA GLU A 585 28.75 -18.68 14.91
C GLU A 585 28.90 -17.61 13.81
N LYS A 586 28.75 -18.02 12.54
CA LYS A 586 28.74 -17.09 11.39
C LYS A 586 27.59 -16.08 11.51
N TRP A 587 26.40 -16.54 11.88
CA TRP A 587 25.23 -15.69 12.11
C TRP A 587 25.49 -14.69 13.24
N LYS A 588 25.96 -15.16 14.40
CA LYS A 588 26.24 -14.30 15.56
C LYS A 588 27.23 -13.20 15.19
N LYS A 589 28.33 -13.57 14.54
CA LYS A 589 29.30 -12.59 14.02
C LYS A 589 28.63 -11.59 13.08
N SER A 590 27.88 -12.06 12.08
CA SER A 590 27.28 -11.21 11.04
C SER A 590 26.23 -10.25 11.62
N VAL A 591 25.45 -10.67 12.61
CA VAL A 591 24.47 -9.79 13.26
C VAL A 591 25.17 -8.70 14.06
N ILE A 592 26.18 -9.08 14.86
CA ILE A 592 26.96 -8.13 15.68
C ILE A 592 27.71 -7.13 14.80
N ASP A 593 28.37 -7.62 13.74
CA ASP A 593 29.09 -6.75 12.80
C ASP A 593 28.15 -5.74 12.14
N LEU A 594 26.95 -6.17 11.74
CA LEU A 594 25.95 -5.29 11.12
C LEU A 594 25.41 -4.26 12.13
N ASP A 595 25.11 -4.68 13.35
CA ASP A 595 24.63 -3.77 14.40
C ASP A 595 25.71 -2.74 14.82
N ASN A 596 26.99 -3.14 14.86
CA ASN A 596 28.10 -2.20 15.04
C ASN A 596 28.18 -1.17 13.88
N LEU A 597 27.93 -1.60 12.64
CA LEU A 597 27.88 -0.67 11.51
C LEU A 597 26.69 0.30 11.60
N LEU A 598 25.53 -0.14 12.15
CA LEU A 598 24.40 0.73 12.43
C LEU A 598 24.72 1.71 13.57
N TYR A 599 25.40 1.27 14.60
CA TYR A 599 25.86 2.14 15.69
C TYR A 599 26.78 3.25 15.18
N GLU A 600 27.75 2.90 14.34
CA GLU A 600 28.66 3.87 13.70
C GLU A 600 27.93 4.80 12.71
N ASP A 601 26.88 4.32 12.04
CA ASP A 601 26.04 5.16 11.18
C ASP A 601 25.23 6.18 11.99
N ALA A 602 24.68 5.76 13.13
CA ALA A 602 23.98 6.66 14.06
C ALA A 602 24.94 7.73 14.64
N ARG A 603 26.20 7.36 14.94
CA ARG A 603 27.20 8.28 15.49
C ARG A 603 27.50 9.47 14.58
N LYS A 604 27.36 9.31 13.26
CA LYS A 604 27.57 10.42 12.31
C LYS A 604 26.63 11.61 12.51
N GLU A 605 25.45 11.39 13.11
CA GLU A 605 24.54 12.47 13.46
C GLU A 605 24.97 13.29 14.69
N PHE A 606 26.05 12.88 15.37
CA PHE A 606 26.58 13.51 16.60
C PHE A 606 28.00 14.06 16.41
N THR A 607 28.36 14.42 15.20
CA THR A 607 29.66 15.05 14.87
C THR A 607 29.54 16.57 14.89
N LEU A 608 30.67 17.29 15.00
CA LEU A 608 30.69 18.75 14.94
C LEU A 608 30.05 19.31 13.66
N SER A 609 30.16 18.61 12.54
CA SER A 609 29.50 19.01 11.29
C SER A 609 27.97 18.93 11.38
N SER A 610 27.43 17.96 12.14
CA SER A 610 26.00 17.83 12.38
C SER A 610 25.46 18.90 13.35
N MET A 611 26.37 19.53 14.09
CA MET A 611 26.04 20.63 15.02
C MET A 611 26.10 22.01 14.34
N THR A 612 26.28 22.07 13.03
CA THR A 612 26.24 23.34 12.28
C THR A 612 24.88 24.02 12.46
N GLY A 613 24.88 25.28 12.89
CA GLY A 613 23.66 26.04 13.21
C GLY A 613 23.20 25.93 14.66
N PHE A 614 23.90 25.14 15.51
CA PHE A 614 23.72 25.17 16.96
C PHE A 614 24.73 26.12 17.60
N GLY A 615 24.36 26.75 18.71
CA GLY A 615 25.24 27.63 19.50
C GLY A 615 25.90 28.72 18.66
N ILE A 616 25.11 29.43 17.85
CA ILE A 616 25.59 30.36 16.80
C ILE A 616 26.45 31.53 17.30
N ASP A 617 26.24 31.94 18.55
CA ASP A 617 26.96 33.07 19.16
C ASP A 617 28.10 32.60 20.08
N GLY A 618 28.50 31.33 20.04
CA GLY A 618 29.53 30.75 20.90
C GLY A 618 30.53 29.83 20.18
N GLY A 619 31.54 29.36 20.95
CA GLY A 619 32.49 28.36 20.44
C GLY A 619 31.96 26.95 20.46
N ASP A 620 32.84 25.96 20.17
CA ASP A 620 32.46 24.54 20.01
C ASP A 620 31.82 23.93 21.29
N GLU A 621 32.17 24.42 22.47
CA GLU A 621 31.54 23.98 23.75
C GLU A 621 30.09 24.42 23.83
N VAL A 622 29.79 25.69 23.49
CA VAL A 622 28.42 26.21 23.48
C VAL A 622 27.60 25.50 22.42
N LYS A 623 28.18 25.21 21.25
CA LYS A 623 27.57 24.46 20.18
C LYS A 623 27.18 23.03 20.61
N LYS A 624 28.07 22.33 21.34
CA LYS A 624 27.78 21.00 21.87
C LYS A 624 26.66 21.03 22.90
N LEU A 625 26.72 21.96 23.86
CA LEU A 625 25.70 22.11 24.89
C LEU A 625 24.32 22.41 24.30
N ASP A 626 24.24 23.34 23.34
CA ASP A 626 22.98 23.65 22.65
C ASP A 626 22.44 22.42 21.88
N PHE A 627 23.30 21.70 21.16
CA PHE A 627 22.95 20.48 20.49
C PHE A 627 22.42 19.41 21.46
N GLU A 628 23.10 19.17 22.56
CA GLU A 628 22.72 18.19 23.57
C GLU A 628 21.39 18.55 24.26
N GLN A 629 21.12 19.82 24.49
CA GLN A 629 19.83 20.28 25.03
C GLN A 629 18.66 20.03 24.06
N VAL A 630 18.90 20.12 22.77
CA VAL A 630 17.85 19.94 21.73
C VAL A 630 17.71 18.49 21.28
N ARG A 631 18.82 17.77 21.11
CA ARG A 631 18.86 16.41 20.52
C ARG A 631 19.13 15.31 21.54
N GLY A 632 19.55 15.64 22.74
CA GLY A 632 20.02 14.71 23.76
C GLY A 632 21.45 14.22 23.50
N GLU A 633 21.97 13.44 24.41
CA GLU A 633 23.28 12.78 24.30
C GLU A 633 23.17 11.52 23.40
N PHE A 634 24.26 11.17 22.72
CA PHE A 634 24.30 10.03 21.82
C PHE A 634 23.92 8.72 22.52
N GLU A 635 24.53 8.42 23.67
CA GLU A 635 24.33 7.14 24.38
C GLU A 635 22.92 7.03 25.00
N SER A 636 22.24 8.15 25.25
CA SER A 636 20.86 8.17 25.76
C SER A 636 19.81 8.09 24.66
N ASN A 637 20.23 8.14 23.37
CA ASN A 637 19.31 8.05 22.25
C ASN A 637 18.66 6.67 22.19
N SER A 638 17.34 6.62 22.09
CA SER A 638 16.57 5.37 22.11
C SER A 638 16.94 4.38 21.00
N VAL A 639 17.33 4.87 19.82
CA VAL A 639 17.77 4.02 18.70
C VAL A 639 19.14 3.42 19.02
N VAL A 640 20.06 4.20 19.60
CA VAL A 640 21.40 3.74 20.00
C VAL A 640 21.27 2.68 21.10
N ALA A 641 20.48 2.94 22.12
CA ALA A 641 20.20 2.00 23.19
C ALA A 641 19.59 0.68 22.66
N ALA A 642 18.64 0.77 21.73
CA ALA A 642 18.04 -0.42 21.10
C ALA A 642 19.05 -1.23 20.29
N ILE A 643 20.00 -0.60 19.60
CA ILE A 643 21.07 -1.30 18.89
C ILE A 643 21.97 -2.06 19.87
N GLN A 644 22.39 -1.43 20.97
CA GLN A 644 23.22 -2.07 21.99
C GLN A 644 22.51 -3.24 22.66
N GLU A 645 21.25 -3.04 23.05
CA GLU A 645 20.42 -4.11 23.61
C GLU A 645 20.28 -5.30 22.63
N HIS A 646 20.04 -5.03 21.36
CA HIS A 646 19.93 -6.06 20.32
C HIS A 646 21.24 -6.86 20.18
N ILE A 647 22.41 -6.21 20.23
CA ILE A 647 23.72 -6.88 20.24
C ILE A 647 23.81 -7.88 21.39
N GLU A 648 23.50 -7.45 22.62
CA GLU A 648 23.59 -8.33 23.80
C GLU A 648 22.58 -9.48 23.76
N GLN A 649 21.34 -9.22 23.32
CA GLN A 649 20.32 -10.24 23.12
C GLN A 649 20.78 -11.30 22.10
N LYS A 650 21.38 -10.88 20.97
CA LYS A 650 21.83 -11.82 19.92
C LYS A 650 23.08 -12.59 20.32
N LYS A 651 23.99 -12.00 21.07
CA LYS A 651 25.10 -12.73 21.71
C LYS A 651 24.57 -13.85 22.60
N ALA A 652 23.70 -13.51 23.55
CA ALA A 652 23.14 -14.45 24.51
C ALA A 652 22.37 -15.59 23.80
N LEU A 653 21.53 -15.26 22.82
CA LEU A 653 20.79 -16.24 22.02
C LEU A 653 21.71 -17.21 21.27
N GLY A 654 22.76 -16.71 20.64
CA GLY A 654 23.75 -17.50 19.93
C GLY A 654 24.51 -18.44 20.87
N ASP A 655 24.98 -17.92 22.00
CA ASP A 655 25.74 -18.70 22.99
C ASP A 655 24.90 -19.79 23.64
N GLU A 656 23.63 -19.49 23.95
CA GLU A 656 22.68 -20.50 24.45
C GLU A 656 22.47 -21.64 23.44
N LEU A 657 22.23 -21.31 22.16
CA LEU A 657 22.02 -22.34 21.14
C LEU A 657 23.28 -23.15 20.89
N ILE A 658 24.46 -22.54 20.81
CA ILE A 658 25.74 -23.24 20.69
C ILE A 658 25.93 -24.22 21.86
N LYS A 659 25.66 -23.76 23.11
CA LYS A 659 25.73 -24.61 24.30
C LYS A 659 24.76 -25.80 24.24
N ARG A 660 23.57 -25.57 23.69
CA ARG A 660 22.56 -26.66 23.49
C ARG A 660 23.04 -27.66 22.46
N MET A 661 23.53 -27.20 21.31
CA MET A 661 24.01 -28.08 20.25
C MET A 661 25.21 -28.94 20.69
N LYS A 662 26.17 -28.36 21.43
CA LYS A 662 27.33 -29.09 21.98
C LYS A 662 26.99 -30.22 23.00
N LYS A 663 25.72 -30.35 23.38
CA LYS A 663 25.25 -31.46 24.25
C LYS A 663 24.66 -32.62 23.46
N ILE A 664 24.56 -32.50 22.15
CA ILE A 664 24.03 -33.54 21.27
C ILE A 664 25.16 -34.57 21.01
N LEU A 665 24.86 -35.84 21.20
CA LEU A 665 25.78 -36.96 21.01
C LEU A 665 25.79 -37.41 19.54
#